data_853be189fe7a0625bc9107eb28254de2
#
_entry.id   853be189fe7a0625bc9107eb28254de2
#
_cell.length_a   1.000
_cell.length_b   1.000
_cell.length_c   1.000
_cell.angle_alpha   90.00
_cell.angle_beta   90.00
_cell.angle_gamma   90.00
#
_symmetry.space_group_name_H-M   'P 1'
#
loop_
_entity.id
_entity.type
_entity.pdbx_description
1 polymer ?
#
loop_
_entity_poly.entity_id
_entity_poly.type
_entity_poly.pdbx_seq_one_letter_code
_entity_poly.pdbx_strand_id
1 'polypeptide(L)'
;MLMLFHKSAGQNITVRVNSVNDKKEKVVYATTAILRNTDSSLIFTQTSNKETVFLLKNNTAYILKITAVNIKTFYQKLFTGSNDTTINVVLQTVSKQLGEVVVNSRTPLLKQEDDKTVVDAEQLAGSSTNAFEVLEKTPGAIVDQDGNVYLNSSTPSTIYISGREIKLSAQDLANLLKNLPANSISKIEILRNPSAKYDAASSGGIINIVLKKGVKLGVNGSVDVSHFQGVYGSEAIGFNVSNSKEKLNTYLSYNFSKKLNGEDLSSNRYTNTGGLFKQYAFTRFNNTNNYVGGGINYDVNKKLNIAYDVRISATQNNSDVNNNISISSLRTGNILGKNISIVNNEGPSLYVGNGVAVKYKLDTLGSEWSNTLDYTYFRSNSNQDYSNVNIFPARNTLLGDGNILNNKNILAYKSDVVLKTKKKFTIEIGTKLTYSLSKNNSVYFSDTSTGKYVDRLQTNRFRYTENIAATYLQIAKTFGGFTIKPGVRLEYTDIKGRQLIPADTTFAIKRTDLFPYIFIRHKIAKIFGFSLVGNAIYRRSITRPFYESLNPYQRYADQYTYDIGNPRLQPQFTTNYELNVNADEFPVFSIGLNDIKNIFTTLTYSRGDTLFRTYDNLGTNKEIYMRAVIGIPPGKKYFFYAVTQMNIMNYKGQYDGVPFTFHKSSFTFFLFQNYKPTKTLTLSLNSFMRVNTVINFFELKPYGGISFSGNKSILNKKMNVILTVNDILRTNKNSFVINQPNFVADGYRFYDNRRIGIALKYNFGLKPRAEKRQGFEIPQEIN
;
A
#
# COMPACT_ATOMS: atom_id res chain seq x y z
N MET A 1 12.34 -28.33 -95.83
CA MET A 1 11.02 -27.93 -95.37
C MET A 1 11.11 -27.42 -93.98
N LEU A 2 11.38 -26.08 -93.82
CA LEU A 2 11.54 -25.44 -92.54
C LEU A 2 10.18 -25.04 -91.97
N MET A 3 9.72 -25.60 -90.87
CA MET A 3 8.55 -25.12 -90.10
C MET A 3 8.97 -24.03 -89.11
N LEU A 4 8.61 -22.80 -89.46
CA LEU A 4 8.70 -21.65 -88.54
C LEU A 4 7.59 -21.72 -87.49
N PHE A 5 7.96 -21.98 -86.21
CA PHE A 5 7.05 -21.78 -85.04
C PHE A 5 7.01 -20.29 -84.72
N HIS A 6 5.89 -19.62 -85.03
CA HIS A 6 5.58 -18.29 -84.51
C HIS A 6 5.12 -18.42 -83.06
N LYS A 7 5.94 -17.99 -82.14
CA LYS A 7 5.51 -17.72 -80.79
C LYS A 7 4.68 -16.44 -80.77
N SER A 8 3.37 -16.53 -80.72
CA SER A 8 2.51 -15.37 -80.44
C SER A 8 2.83 -14.82 -79.04
N ALA A 9 3.51 -13.68 -78.98
CA ALA A 9 3.69 -12.91 -77.79
C ALA A 9 2.34 -12.31 -77.41
N GLY A 10 1.72 -12.78 -76.33
CA GLY A 10 0.46 -12.21 -75.81
C GLY A 10 0.69 -10.74 -75.49
N GLN A 11 0.00 -9.83 -76.19
CA GLN A 11 0.02 -8.41 -75.91
C GLN A 11 -0.58 -8.17 -74.50
N ASN A 12 0.14 -7.41 -73.67
CA ASN A 12 -0.38 -6.94 -72.39
C ASN A 12 -1.14 -5.63 -72.56
N ILE A 13 -2.23 -5.44 -71.91
CA ILE A 13 -3.01 -4.20 -71.82
C ILE A 13 -2.89 -3.55 -70.48
N THR A 14 -3.07 -2.22 -70.39
CA THR A 14 -3.09 -1.44 -69.21
C THR A 14 -4.52 -1.38 -68.66
N VAL A 15 -4.73 -1.89 -67.43
CA VAL A 15 -5.99 -1.77 -66.72
C VAL A 15 -5.82 -0.77 -65.59
N ARG A 16 -6.59 0.34 -65.62
CA ARG A 16 -6.64 1.37 -64.57
C ARG A 16 -7.89 1.16 -63.76
N VAL A 17 -7.76 1.18 -62.45
CA VAL A 17 -8.89 1.02 -61.51
C VAL A 17 -9.01 2.25 -60.63
N ASN A 18 -10.14 2.94 -60.72
CA ASN A 18 -10.53 4.07 -59.87
C ASN A 18 -11.60 3.60 -58.88
N SER A 19 -11.45 3.92 -57.62
CA SER A 19 -12.43 3.58 -56.57
C SER A 19 -12.95 4.81 -55.86
N VAL A 20 -14.27 4.92 -55.72
CA VAL A 20 -14.98 5.93 -54.96
C VAL A 20 -15.95 5.23 -53.98
N ASN A 21 -16.32 5.89 -52.91
CA ASN A 21 -17.34 5.38 -52.01
C ASN A 21 -18.77 5.75 -52.53
N ASP A 22 -19.79 5.28 -51.82
CA ASP A 22 -21.21 5.56 -52.11
C ASP A 22 -21.59 7.07 -52.00
N LYS A 23 -20.72 7.90 -51.40
CA LYS A 23 -20.84 9.39 -51.35
C LYS A 23 -20.06 10.07 -52.48
N LYS A 24 -19.51 9.32 -53.46
CA LYS A 24 -18.65 9.79 -54.55
C LYS A 24 -17.31 10.40 -54.10
N GLU A 25 -16.87 10.11 -52.85
CA GLU A 25 -15.56 10.52 -52.36
C GLU A 25 -14.51 9.47 -52.71
N LYS A 26 -13.27 9.88 -53.04
CA LYS A 26 -12.17 8.95 -53.33
C LYS A 26 -11.82 8.12 -52.10
N VAL A 27 -11.68 6.80 -52.26
CA VAL A 27 -11.26 5.88 -51.21
C VAL A 27 -9.75 5.90 -51.10
N VAL A 28 -9.22 6.53 -50.04
CA VAL A 28 -7.77 6.59 -49.81
C VAL A 28 -7.24 5.26 -49.26
N TYR A 29 -6.03 4.89 -49.72
CA TYR A 29 -5.35 3.64 -49.30
C TYR A 29 -6.17 2.37 -49.57
N ALA A 30 -6.93 2.34 -50.67
CA ALA A 30 -7.57 1.12 -51.15
C ALA A 30 -6.51 0.14 -51.66
N THR A 31 -6.58 -1.10 -51.23
CA THR A 31 -5.76 -2.19 -51.76
C THR A 31 -6.53 -2.90 -52.84
N THR A 32 -6.07 -2.79 -54.11
CA THR A 32 -6.61 -3.46 -55.25
C THR A 32 -5.77 -4.69 -55.59
N ALA A 33 -6.40 -5.85 -55.70
CA ALA A 33 -5.76 -7.12 -56.07
C ALA A 33 -6.39 -7.72 -57.32
N ILE A 34 -5.56 -8.24 -58.17
CA ILE A 34 -5.94 -9.03 -59.34
C ILE A 34 -5.71 -10.50 -59.01
N LEU A 35 -6.77 -11.28 -59.06
CA LEU A 35 -6.74 -12.71 -58.80
C LEU A 35 -6.99 -13.50 -60.09
N ARG A 36 -6.45 -14.72 -60.15
CA ARG A 36 -6.70 -15.64 -61.25
C ARG A 36 -8.16 -16.13 -61.20
N ASN A 37 -8.83 -16.18 -62.33
CA ASN A 37 -10.24 -16.54 -62.35
C ASN A 37 -10.50 -18.04 -62.10
N THR A 38 -9.51 -18.92 -62.27
CA THR A 38 -9.65 -20.38 -62.09
C THR A 38 -9.58 -20.85 -60.65
N ASP A 39 -8.69 -20.28 -59.83
CA ASP A 39 -8.37 -20.71 -58.48
C ASP A 39 -8.33 -19.58 -57.44
N SER A 40 -8.65 -18.35 -57.85
CA SER A 40 -8.61 -17.15 -56.99
C SER A 40 -7.23 -16.86 -56.40
N SER A 41 -6.15 -17.43 -56.94
CA SER A 41 -4.78 -17.13 -56.50
C SER A 41 -4.39 -15.69 -56.85
N LEU A 42 -3.61 -15.04 -55.99
CA LEU A 42 -3.17 -13.66 -56.14
C LEU A 42 -2.14 -13.56 -57.30
N ILE A 43 -2.39 -12.67 -58.27
CA ILE A 43 -1.47 -12.37 -59.38
C ILE A 43 -0.75 -11.05 -59.09
N PHE A 44 -1.50 -9.98 -58.81
CA PHE A 44 -0.96 -8.66 -58.52
C PHE A 44 -1.73 -8.01 -57.38
N THR A 45 -1.06 -7.17 -56.59
CA THR A 45 -1.70 -6.31 -55.60
C THR A 45 -1.01 -4.96 -55.53
N GLN A 46 -1.80 -3.89 -55.40
CA GLN A 46 -1.31 -2.52 -55.27
C GLN A 46 -2.20 -1.75 -54.31
N THR A 47 -1.57 -0.97 -53.42
CA THR A 47 -2.29 -0.04 -52.53
C THR A 47 -2.00 1.39 -52.97
N SER A 48 -3.03 2.17 -53.21
CA SER A 48 -2.90 3.55 -53.68
C SER A 48 -3.97 4.45 -53.07
N ASN A 49 -3.66 5.72 -52.98
CA ASN A 49 -4.59 6.79 -52.63
C ASN A 49 -5.11 7.56 -53.85
N LYS A 50 -4.76 7.09 -55.06
CA LYS A 50 -5.24 7.65 -56.33
C LYS A 50 -5.90 6.54 -57.17
N GLU A 51 -5.29 6.17 -58.30
CA GLU A 51 -5.66 5.04 -59.12
C GLU A 51 -4.65 3.91 -58.96
N THR A 52 -5.06 2.68 -59.25
CA THR A 52 -4.15 1.53 -59.37
C THR A 52 -4.06 1.08 -60.81
N VAL A 53 -2.85 0.79 -61.28
CA VAL A 53 -2.57 0.47 -62.69
C VAL A 53 -1.92 -0.91 -62.77
N PHE A 54 -2.49 -1.81 -63.59
CA PHE A 54 -1.99 -3.17 -63.76
C PHE A 54 -1.75 -3.45 -65.27
N LEU A 55 -0.66 -4.14 -65.58
CA LEU A 55 -0.36 -4.68 -66.85
C LEU A 55 -0.84 -6.15 -66.88
N LEU A 56 -1.92 -6.43 -67.63
CA LEU A 56 -2.57 -7.74 -67.66
C LEU A 56 -2.56 -8.29 -69.06
N LYS A 57 -2.58 -9.61 -69.22
CA LYS A 57 -2.70 -10.27 -70.56
C LYS A 57 -4.05 -9.93 -71.16
N ASN A 58 -4.07 -9.63 -72.50
CA ASN A 58 -5.30 -9.43 -73.22
C ASN A 58 -6.14 -10.74 -73.32
N ASN A 59 -7.43 -10.59 -73.61
CA ASN A 59 -8.39 -11.68 -73.78
C ASN A 59 -8.36 -12.74 -72.64
N THR A 60 -8.14 -12.29 -71.41
CA THR A 60 -8.00 -13.16 -70.23
C THR A 60 -8.99 -12.76 -69.14
N ALA A 61 -9.58 -13.76 -68.45
CA ALA A 61 -10.48 -13.53 -67.34
C ALA A 61 -9.73 -13.46 -66.03
N TYR A 62 -10.03 -12.43 -65.22
CA TYR A 62 -9.49 -12.18 -63.86
C TYR A 62 -10.62 -11.91 -62.86
N ILE A 63 -10.30 -11.89 -61.58
CA ILE A 63 -11.16 -11.38 -60.49
C ILE A 63 -10.47 -10.15 -59.92
N LEU A 64 -11.17 -9.01 -59.98
CA LEU A 64 -10.78 -7.77 -59.28
C LEU A 64 -11.31 -7.84 -57.85
N LYS A 65 -10.42 -7.67 -56.85
CA LYS A 65 -10.75 -7.58 -55.44
C LYS A 65 -10.27 -6.24 -54.91
N ILE A 66 -11.15 -5.46 -54.22
CA ILE A 66 -10.79 -4.20 -53.60
C ILE A 66 -11.13 -4.25 -52.12
N THR A 67 -10.17 -3.87 -51.26
CA THR A 67 -10.32 -3.79 -49.82
C THR A 67 -9.82 -2.44 -49.32
N ALA A 68 -10.55 -1.84 -48.37
CA ALA A 68 -10.13 -0.61 -47.68
C ALA A 68 -10.79 -0.57 -46.27
N VAL A 69 -10.31 0.33 -45.40
CA VAL A 69 -10.88 0.54 -44.07
C VAL A 69 -12.29 1.12 -44.19
N ASN A 70 -13.25 0.57 -43.48
CA ASN A 70 -14.68 0.93 -43.50
C ASN A 70 -15.39 0.72 -44.84
N ILE A 71 -14.86 -0.12 -45.71
CA ILE A 71 -15.44 -0.49 -47.01
C ILE A 71 -15.74 -1.99 -47.02
N LYS A 72 -16.90 -2.38 -47.55
CA LYS A 72 -17.21 -3.79 -47.79
C LYS A 72 -16.30 -4.30 -48.90
N THR A 73 -15.58 -5.42 -48.65
CA THR A 73 -14.72 -6.05 -49.65
C THR A 73 -15.50 -6.23 -50.94
N PHE A 74 -14.99 -5.67 -52.04
CA PHE A 74 -15.61 -5.70 -53.36
C PHE A 74 -14.95 -6.77 -54.22
N TYR A 75 -15.74 -7.51 -54.99
CA TYR A 75 -15.28 -8.48 -55.97
C TYR A 75 -16.03 -8.26 -57.28
N GLN A 76 -15.29 -8.27 -58.40
CA GLN A 76 -15.86 -8.18 -59.76
C GLN A 76 -15.06 -9.08 -60.72
N LYS A 77 -15.76 -9.85 -61.55
CA LYS A 77 -15.12 -10.53 -62.69
C LYS A 77 -14.70 -9.49 -63.69
N LEU A 78 -13.46 -9.58 -64.17
CA LEU A 78 -12.83 -8.71 -65.11
C LEU A 78 -12.40 -9.54 -66.29
N PHE A 79 -12.88 -9.22 -67.45
CA PHE A 79 -12.37 -9.78 -68.78
C PHE A 79 -11.60 -8.68 -69.47
N THR A 80 -10.35 -8.94 -69.82
CA THR A 80 -9.48 -8.02 -70.55
C THR A 80 -9.72 -8.16 -71.99
N GLY A 81 -10.07 -7.07 -72.71
CA GLY A 81 -10.16 -7.02 -74.15
C GLY A 81 -8.79 -6.86 -74.83
N SER A 82 -8.80 -6.32 -76.01
CA SER A 82 -7.58 -6.04 -76.82
C SER A 82 -6.99 -4.64 -76.55
N ASN A 83 -7.71 -3.74 -75.86
CA ASN A 83 -7.33 -2.33 -75.65
C ASN A 83 -7.22 -2.00 -74.17
N ASP A 84 -6.45 -0.94 -73.86
CA ASP A 84 -6.36 -0.36 -72.46
C ASP A 84 -7.74 0.00 -71.95
N THR A 85 -8.00 -0.28 -70.67
CA THR A 85 -9.32 -0.15 -70.07
C THR A 85 -9.24 0.55 -68.68
N THR A 86 -10.21 1.45 -68.45
CA THR A 86 -10.38 2.07 -67.12
C THR A 86 -11.66 1.57 -66.47
N ILE A 87 -11.55 1.08 -65.24
CA ILE A 87 -12.65 0.56 -64.43
C ILE A 87 -12.94 1.52 -63.33
N ASN A 88 -14.15 2.07 -63.22
CA ASN A 88 -14.62 2.91 -62.17
C ASN A 88 -15.49 2.09 -61.21
N VAL A 89 -15.11 1.96 -59.94
CA VAL A 89 -15.81 1.13 -58.94
C VAL A 89 -16.39 2.00 -57.85
N VAL A 90 -17.69 1.82 -57.58
CA VAL A 90 -18.34 2.43 -56.41
C VAL A 90 -18.37 1.39 -55.27
N LEU A 91 -17.69 1.71 -54.19
CA LEU A 91 -17.52 0.84 -53.03
C LEU A 91 -18.52 1.21 -51.91
N GLN A 92 -19.19 0.20 -51.37
CA GLN A 92 -20.14 0.40 -50.27
C GLN A 92 -19.43 0.66 -48.96
N THR A 93 -19.77 1.76 -48.30
CA THR A 93 -19.28 2.07 -46.97
C THR A 93 -19.97 1.18 -45.94
N VAL A 94 -19.24 0.49 -45.10
CA VAL A 94 -19.75 -0.30 -43.98
C VAL A 94 -19.38 0.41 -42.71
N SER A 95 -20.32 1.02 -42.01
CA SER A 95 -20.13 1.41 -40.63
C SER A 95 -20.19 0.15 -39.72
N LYS A 96 -19.15 -0.69 -39.77
CA LYS A 96 -18.94 -1.62 -38.70
C LYS A 96 -18.52 -0.79 -37.50
N GLN A 97 -19.40 -0.52 -36.56
CA GLN A 97 -18.99 -0.35 -35.19
C GLN A 97 -18.18 -1.61 -34.87
N LEU A 98 -16.85 -1.47 -34.89
CA LEU A 98 -15.97 -2.47 -34.30
C LEU A 98 -16.46 -2.64 -32.88
N GLY A 99 -17.07 -3.77 -32.56
CA GLY A 99 -17.38 -4.14 -31.20
C GLY A 99 -16.10 -3.95 -30.43
N GLU A 100 -16.12 -3.05 -29.47
CA GLU A 100 -14.99 -2.73 -28.59
C GLU A 100 -14.47 -4.07 -28.07
N VAL A 101 -13.31 -4.52 -28.55
CA VAL A 101 -12.57 -5.62 -27.94
C VAL A 101 -12.07 -5.03 -26.65
N VAL A 102 -12.88 -5.11 -25.60
CA VAL A 102 -12.46 -4.85 -24.24
C VAL A 102 -11.47 -5.96 -23.89
N VAL A 103 -10.20 -5.72 -24.18
CA VAL A 103 -9.10 -6.48 -23.61
C VAL A 103 -9.10 -6.10 -22.13
N ASN A 104 -9.88 -6.81 -21.34
CA ASN A 104 -9.74 -6.82 -19.88
C ASN A 104 -8.40 -7.52 -19.58
N SER A 105 -7.31 -6.80 -19.71
CA SER A 105 -6.04 -7.18 -19.11
C SER A 105 -6.27 -7.19 -17.61
N ARG A 106 -6.32 -8.38 -17.02
CA ARG A 106 -6.44 -8.53 -15.58
C ARG A 106 -5.13 -8.09 -14.97
N THR A 107 -5.17 -7.07 -14.13
CA THR A 107 -4.01 -6.70 -13.32
C THR A 107 -3.65 -7.87 -12.40
N PRO A 108 -2.40 -8.34 -12.41
CA PRO A 108 -1.96 -9.34 -11.45
C PRO A 108 -2.09 -8.79 -10.02
N LEU A 109 -2.33 -9.66 -9.02
CA LEU A 109 -2.35 -9.23 -7.62
C LEU A 109 -1.02 -8.57 -7.23
N LEU A 110 0.09 -9.13 -7.70
CA LEU A 110 1.44 -8.64 -7.46
C LEU A 110 2.09 -8.29 -8.78
N LYS A 111 2.66 -7.09 -8.86
CA LYS A 111 3.50 -6.63 -9.97
C LYS A 111 4.78 -6.03 -9.41
N GLN A 112 5.94 -6.50 -9.86
CA GLN A 112 7.22 -5.90 -9.53
C GLN A 112 7.54 -4.80 -10.54
N GLU A 113 7.64 -3.58 -10.06
CA GLU A 113 8.25 -2.46 -10.77
C GLU A 113 9.72 -2.32 -10.28
N ASP A 114 10.53 -1.45 -10.85
CA ASP A 114 11.98 -1.45 -10.61
C ASP A 114 12.35 -1.42 -9.10
N ASP A 115 11.79 -0.49 -8.35
CA ASP A 115 12.11 -0.29 -6.93
C ASP A 115 10.94 -0.61 -5.98
N LYS A 116 9.80 -1.08 -6.50
CA LYS A 116 8.60 -1.36 -5.69
C LYS A 116 7.81 -2.57 -6.19
N THR A 117 7.16 -3.22 -5.25
CA THR A 117 6.10 -4.21 -5.53
C THR A 117 4.75 -3.51 -5.45
N VAL A 118 3.93 -3.65 -6.47
CA VAL A 118 2.56 -3.12 -6.51
C VAL A 118 1.58 -4.25 -6.24
N VAL A 119 0.70 -4.06 -5.26
CA VAL A 119 -0.38 -4.99 -4.91
C VAL A 119 -1.70 -4.38 -5.33
N ASP A 120 -2.50 -5.10 -6.10
CA ASP A 120 -3.85 -4.69 -6.48
C ASP A 120 -4.79 -4.78 -5.27
N ALA A 121 -5.00 -3.65 -4.60
CA ALA A 121 -5.83 -3.60 -3.41
C ALA A 121 -7.33 -3.83 -3.70
N GLU A 122 -7.82 -3.64 -4.92
CA GLU A 122 -9.22 -3.89 -5.25
C GLU A 122 -9.61 -5.36 -5.07
N GLN A 123 -8.65 -6.28 -5.28
CA GLN A 123 -8.86 -7.70 -5.07
C GLN A 123 -8.95 -8.07 -3.58
N LEU A 124 -8.29 -7.31 -2.70
CA LEU A 124 -8.28 -7.51 -1.24
C LEU A 124 -9.44 -6.77 -0.55
N ALA A 125 -9.81 -5.61 -1.07
CA ALA A 125 -10.86 -4.75 -0.51
C ALA A 125 -12.24 -5.41 -0.46
N GLY A 126 -12.52 -6.36 -1.36
CA GLY A 126 -13.78 -7.12 -1.35
C GLY A 126 -14.01 -7.94 -0.08
N SER A 127 -12.95 -8.27 0.66
CA SER A 127 -13.00 -9.04 1.90
C SER A 127 -12.55 -8.23 3.12
N SER A 128 -12.47 -6.91 3.02
CA SER A 128 -11.95 -6.01 4.04
C SER A 128 -12.87 -4.81 4.25
N THR A 129 -12.98 -4.34 5.49
CA THR A 129 -13.80 -3.16 5.84
C THR A 129 -12.98 -1.87 5.76
N ASN A 130 -11.68 -1.92 6.00
CA ASN A 130 -10.80 -0.77 6.14
C ASN A 130 -9.38 -1.06 5.66
N ALA A 131 -8.55 -0.02 5.59
CA ALA A 131 -7.16 -0.13 5.13
C ALA A 131 -6.29 -1.02 6.01
N PHE A 132 -6.54 -1.05 7.31
CA PHE A 132 -5.80 -1.91 8.23
C PHE A 132 -5.98 -3.39 7.87
N GLU A 133 -7.21 -3.84 7.67
CA GLU A 133 -7.53 -5.22 7.24
C GLU A 133 -6.99 -5.53 5.84
N VAL A 134 -6.94 -4.54 4.95
CA VAL A 134 -6.29 -4.71 3.62
C VAL A 134 -4.79 -4.94 3.79
N LEU A 135 -4.12 -4.22 4.70
CA LEU A 135 -2.70 -4.43 4.99
C LEU A 135 -2.42 -5.79 5.62
N GLU A 136 -3.27 -6.27 6.55
CA GLU A 136 -3.16 -7.61 7.13
C GLU A 136 -3.22 -8.73 6.06
N LYS A 137 -3.96 -8.50 4.98
CA LYS A 137 -4.10 -9.41 3.83
C LYS A 137 -3.09 -9.14 2.71
N THR A 138 -2.24 -8.10 2.86
CA THR A 138 -1.25 -7.74 1.85
C THR A 138 -0.07 -8.70 1.88
N PRO A 139 0.29 -9.33 0.75
CA PRO A 139 1.39 -10.27 0.69
C PRO A 139 2.73 -9.65 1.10
N GLY A 140 3.38 -10.25 2.10
CA GLY A 140 4.68 -9.81 2.60
C GLY A 140 4.63 -8.63 3.57
N ALA A 141 3.45 -8.23 4.03
CA ALA A 141 3.26 -7.32 5.15
C ALA A 141 2.89 -8.09 6.42
N ILE A 142 3.45 -7.70 7.55
CA ILE A 142 3.14 -8.24 8.88
C ILE A 142 2.59 -7.10 9.71
N VAL A 143 1.38 -7.23 10.21
CA VAL A 143 0.78 -6.25 11.12
C VAL A 143 0.83 -6.80 12.53
N ASP A 144 1.40 -6.02 13.47
CA ASP A 144 1.43 -6.40 14.88
C ASP A 144 0.15 -5.99 15.61
N GLN A 145 0.08 -6.35 16.88
CA GLN A 145 -1.06 -6.04 17.73
C GLN A 145 -1.20 -4.55 18.08
N ASP A 146 -0.10 -3.78 17.96
CA ASP A 146 -0.07 -2.34 18.25
C ASP A 146 -0.31 -1.48 16.99
N GLY A 147 -0.48 -2.13 15.82
CA GLY A 147 -0.78 -1.49 14.55
C GLY A 147 0.42 -1.10 13.70
N ASN A 148 1.63 -1.51 14.10
CA ASN A 148 2.80 -1.35 13.25
C ASN A 148 2.78 -2.37 12.11
N VAL A 149 3.31 -1.98 10.98
CA VAL A 149 3.41 -2.84 9.80
C VAL A 149 4.88 -3.09 9.48
N TYR A 150 5.26 -4.34 9.34
CA TYR A 150 6.62 -4.79 9.05
C TYR A 150 6.69 -5.44 7.68
N LEU A 151 7.83 -5.30 7.01
CA LEU A 151 8.14 -5.93 5.73
C LEU A 151 9.24 -6.99 5.90
N ASN A 152 10.50 -6.60 5.76
CA ASN A 152 11.65 -7.52 5.80
C ASN A 152 12.54 -7.32 7.04
N SER A 153 12.09 -6.55 8.02
CA SER A 153 12.90 -6.12 9.15
C SER A 153 12.07 -6.14 10.42
N SER A 154 12.72 -6.21 11.57
CA SER A 154 12.13 -5.94 12.90
C SER A 154 11.78 -4.47 13.10
N THR A 155 12.19 -3.59 12.19
CA THR A 155 11.83 -2.16 12.21
C THR A 155 10.51 -1.95 11.48
N PRO A 156 9.54 -1.21 12.06
CA PRO A 156 8.28 -0.90 11.40
C PRO A 156 8.47 -0.09 10.11
N SER A 157 7.62 -0.36 9.12
CA SER A 157 7.57 0.36 7.86
C SER A 157 6.92 1.73 8.01
N THR A 158 7.38 2.70 7.23
CA THR A 158 6.76 4.02 7.16
C THR A 158 5.51 3.96 6.28
N ILE A 159 4.39 4.44 6.79
CA ILE A 159 3.12 4.45 6.04
C ILE A 159 2.96 5.77 5.30
N TYR A 160 2.65 5.66 4.02
CA TYR A 160 2.26 6.75 3.13
C TYR A 160 0.83 6.57 2.67
N ILE A 161 0.09 7.65 2.50
CA ILE A 161 -1.23 7.65 1.86
C ILE A 161 -1.17 8.55 0.63
N SER A 162 -1.28 7.93 -0.55
CA SER A 162 -1.16 8.60 -1.86
C SER A 162 0.12 9.44 -1.99
N GLY A 163 1.26 8.87 -1.59
CA GLY A 163 2.58 9.49 -1.68
C GLY A 163 2.94 10.45 -0.56
N ARG A 164 2.08 10.62 0.46
CA ARG A 164 2.33 11.47 1.64
C ARG A 164 2.62 10.64 2.87
N GLU A 165 3.71 10.94 3.53
CA GLU A 165 4.10 10.31 4.78
C GLU A 165 3.12 10.66 5.91
N ILE A 166 2.69 9.65 6.69
CA ILE A 166 1.83 9.82 7.85
C ILE A 166 2.68 9.70 9.11
N LYS A 167 3.03 10.84 9.70
CA LYS A 167 3.83 10.92 10.92
C LYS A 167 2.94 10.97 12.17
N LEU A 168 2.25 9.89 12.45
CA LEU A 168 1.46 9.68 13.67
C LEU A 168 2.14 8.65 14.58
N SER A 169 1.68 8.55 15.83
CA SER A 169 2.03 7.42 16.69
C SER A 169 1.49 6.12 16.11
N ALA A 170 2.03 4.97 16.51
CA ALA A 170 1.53 3.68 16.04
C ALA A 170 0.03 3.52 16.31
N GLN A 171 -0.42 3.92 17.51
CA GLN A 171 -1.82 3.84 17.91
C GLN A 171 -2.71 4.77 17.05
N ASP A 172 -2.31 6.03 16.86
CA ASP A 172 -3.07 7.00 16.06
C ASP A 172 -3.10 6.60 14.59
N LEU A 173 -1.98 6.08 14.07
CA LEU A 173 -1.89 5.54 12.72
C LEU A 173 -2.80 4.31 12.53
N ALA A 174 -2.78 3.37 13.49
CA ALA A 174 -3.68 2.22 13.47
C ALA A 174 -5.14 2.66 13.48
N ASN A 175 -5.49 3.65 14.29
CA ASN A 175 -6.84 4.22 14.32
C ASN A 175 -7.20 4.88 12.97
N LEU A 176 -6.31 5.68 12.38
CA LEU A 176 -6.51 6.26 11.06
C LEU A 176 -6.73 5.19 9.99
N LEU A 177 -5.92 4.13 9.98
CA LEU A 177 -6.03 3.04 9.00
C LEU A 177 -7.29 2.19 9.21
N LYS A 178 -7.71 1.97 10.45
CA LYS A 178 -8.99 1.30 10.77
C LYS A 178 -10.20 2.13 10.33
N ASN A 179 -10.05 3.43 10.20
CA ASN A 179 -11.08 4.37 9.77
C ASN A 179 -11.02 4.68 8.26
N LEU A 180 -9.92 4.34 7.57
CA LEU A 180 -9.80 4.53 6.12
C LEU A 180 -10.50 3.37 5.38
N PRO A 181 -11.54 3.65 4.57
CA PRO A 181 -12.33 2.60 3.93
C PRO A 181 -11.52 1.74 2.95
N ALA A 182 -11.67 0.42 3.01
CA ALA A 182 -11.00 -0.51 2.08
C ALA A 182 -11.32 -0.21 0.61
N ASN A 183 -12.56 0.13 0.31
CA ASN A 183 -13.04 0.41 -1.05
C ASN A 183 -12.49 1.71 -1.64
N SER A 184 -11.95 2.62 -0.83
CA SER A 184 -11.26 3.82 -1.29
C SER A 184 -9.85 3.55 -1.82
N ILE A 185 -9.29 2.36 -1.58
CA ILE A 185 -7.93 2.01 -1.96
C ILE A 185 -7.92 1.45 -3.39
N SER A 186 -6.99 1.94 -4.21
CA SER A 186 -6.74 1.44 -5.56
C SER A 186 -5.65 0.36 -5.57
N LYS A 187 -4.51 0.67 -4.95
CA LYS A 187 -3.35 -0.23 -4.88
C LYS A 187 -2.53 0.04 -3.62
N ILE A 188 -1.70 -0.94 -3.25
CA ILE A 188 -0.66 -0.78 -2.23
C ILE A 188 0.69 -0.89 -2.93
N GLU A 189 1.55 0.10 -2.74
CA GLU A 189 2.92 0.08 -3.23
C GLU A 189 3.86 -0.23 -2.06
N ILE A 190 4.67 -1.26 -2.20
CA ILE A 190 5.62 -1.73 -1.20
C ILE A 190 7.02 -1.43 -1.71
N LEU A 191 7.71 -0.49 -1.07
CA LEU A 191 9.10 -0.16 -1.31
C LEU A 191 9.92 -0.71 -0.14
N ARG A 192 10.52 -1.86 -0.32
CA ARG A 192 11.32 -2.49 0.75
C ARG A 192 12.62 -1.75 1.00
N ASN A 193 13.25 -1.30 -0.07
CA ASN A 193 14.50 -0.54 -0.03
C ASN A 193 14.33 0.77 -0.82
N PRO A 194 13.61 1.77 -0.24
CA PRO A 194 13.36 3.04 -0.91
C PRO A 194 14.67 3.74 -1.30
N SER A 195 14.69 4.38 -2.48
CA SER A 195 15.85 5.10 -3.00
C SER A 195 16.15 6.38 -2.21
N ALA A 196 17.26 7.09 -2.53
CA ALA A 196 17.68 8.33 -1.88
C ALA A 196 16.63 9.46 -1.95
N LYS A 197 15.68 9.40 -2.89
CA LYS A 197 14.53 10.31 -3.03
C LYS A 197 13.58 10.29 -1.83
N TYR A 198 13.50 9.16 -1.12
CA TYR A 198 12.63 8.97 0.04
C TYR A 198 13.36 9.30 1.34
N ASP A 199 12.60 9.52 2.40
CA ASP A 199 13.17 9.81 3.72
C ASP A 199 14.05 8.66 4.20
N ALA A 200 15.20 9.03 4.75
CA ALA A 200 16.11 8.06 5.35
C ALA A 200 15.49 7.34 6.56
N ALA A 201 14.49 7.94 7.20
CA ALA A 201 13.75 7.36 8.32
C ALA A 201 12.84 6.18 7.93
N SER A 202 12.79 5.78 6.66
CA SER A 202 12.04 4.59 6.21
C SER A 202 12.89 3.31 6.23
N SER A 203 13.55 3.01 7.34
CA SER A 203 14.45 1.85 7.52
C SER A 203 13.72 0.51 7.42
N GLY A 204 12.48 0.41 7.88
CA GLY A 204 11.61 -0.75 7.69
C GLY A 204 10.95 -0.84 6.32
N GLY A 205 11.31 0.05 5.37
CA GLY A 205 10.66 0.20 4.09
C GLY A 205 9.47 1.17 4.11
N ILE A 206 8.81 1.31 2.97
CA ILE A 206 7.63 2.16 2.80
C ILE A 206 6.46 1.33 2.30
N ILE A 207 5.29 1.56 2.88
CA ILE A 207 4.01 1.09 2.37
C ILE A 207 3.18 2.30 1.98
N ASN A 208 2.93 2.48 0.68
CA ASN A 208 2.13 3.57 0.17
C ASN A 208 0.74 3.07 -0.21
N ILE A 209 -0.26 3.47 0.55
CA ILE A 209 -1.68 3.20 0.29
C ILE A 209 -2.17 4.21 -0.73
N VAL A 210 -2.32 3.81 -1.98
CA VAL A 210 -2.78 4.69 -3.06
C VAL A 210 -4.29 4.67 -3.13
N LEU A 211 -4.90 5.82 -2.87
CA LEU A 211 -6.35 5.98 -2.94
C LEU A 211 -6.82 6.13 -4.39
N LYS A 212 -8.07 5.75 -4.64
CA LYS A 212 -8.71 5.90 -5.96
C LYS A 212 -8.82 7.37 -6.32
N LYS A 213 -8.37 7.70 -7.52
CA LYS A 213 -8.57 9.01 -8.16
C LYS A 213 -9.42 8.80 -9.40
N GLY A 214 -10.30 9.74 -9.70
CA GLY A 214 -11.12 9.67 -10.90
C GLY A 214 -10.26 9.79 -12.17
N VAL A 215 -10.22 8.74 -13.00
CA VAL A 215 -9.39 8.69 -14.23
C VAL A 215 -10.24 8.43 -15.48
N LYS A 216 -11.55 8.28 -15.34
CA LYS A 216 -12.46 7.95 -16.45
C LYS A 216 -13.10 9.22 -17.01
N LEU A 217 -13.14 9.36 -18.34
CA LEU A 217 -13.82 10.48 -18.99
C LEU A 217 -15.30 10.53 -18.63
N GLY A 218 -15.79 11.72 -18.30
CA GLY A 218 -17.16 11.98 -17.85
C GLY A 218 -17.37 11.68 -16.36
N VAL A 219 -18.63 11.67 -15.96
CA VAL A 219 -19.04 11.40 -14.57
C VAL A 219 -19.13 9.89 -14.35
N ASN A 220 -18.49 9.41 -13.31
CA ASN A 220 -18.60 8.02 -12.88
C ASN A 220 -18.40 7.90 -11.37
N GLY A 221 -18.95 6.84 -10.79
CA GLY A 221 -18.87 6.67 -9.36
C GLY A 221 -19.41 5.33 -8.86
N SER A 222 -19.45 5.20 -7.55
CA SER A 222 -20.03 4.04 -6.87
C SER A 222 -20.69 4.42 -5.55
N VAL A 223 -21.74 3.67 -5.21
CA VAL A 223 -22.32 3.62 -3.87
C VAL A 223 -22.12 2.22 -3.35
N ASP A 224 -21.71 2.09 -2.10
CA ASP A 224 -21.55 0.81 -1.44
C ASP A 224 -22.11 0.83 -0.03
N VAL A 225 -22.68 -0.30 0.36
CA VAL A 225 -23.20 -0.57 1.71
C VAL A 225 -22.64 -1.91 2.13
N SER A 226 -22.17 -2.01 3.36
CA SER A 226 -21.65 -3.27 3.91
C SER A 226 -22.04 -3.45 5.37
N HIS A 227 -22.27 -4.72 5.72
CA HIS A 227 -22.47 -5.17 7.09
C HIS A 227 -21.61 -6.41 7.35
N PHE A 228 -20.90 -6.42 8.47
CA PHE A 228 -20.09 -7.53 8.94
C PHE A 228 -20.49 -7.88 10.36
N GLN A 229 -20.80 -9.15 10.60
CA GLN A 229 -21.23 -9.68 11.89
C GLN A 229 -20.22 -10.73 12.39
N GLY A 230 -19.58 -10.45 13.51
CA GLY A 230 -18.87 -11.39 14.37
C GLY A 230 -19.64 -11.55 15.69
N VAL A 231 -18.93 -11.44 16.82
CA VAL A 231 -19.60 -11.23 18.11
C VAL A 231 -20.29 -9.87 18.10
N TYR A 232 -19.65 -8.88 17.45
CA TYR A 232 -20.17 -7.53 17.27
C TYR A 232 -20.38 -7.19 15.79
N GLY A 233 -21.34 -6.29 15.52
CA GLY A 233 -21.65 -5.79 14.19
C GLY A 233 -20.75 -4.61 13.76
N SER A 234 -20.51 -4.49 12.45
CA SER A 234 -19.86 -3.34 11.85
C SER A 234 -20.53 -2.98 10.54
N GLU A 235 -20.82 -1.70 10.33
CA GLU A 235 -21.59 -1.20 9.21
C GLU A 235 -20.83 -0.08 8.51
N ALA A 236 -20.95 0.01 7.18
CA ALA A 236 -20.41 1.13 6.45
C ALA A 236 -21.25 1.45 5.22
N ILE A 237 -21.31 2.75 4.90
CA ILE A 237 -21.92 3.29 3.70
C ILE A 237 -20.89 4.18 3.01
N GLY A 238 -20.63 3.92 1.73
CA GLY A 238 -19.66 4.66 0.95
C GLY A 238 -20.27 5.26 -0.31
N PHE A 239 -19.80 6.44 -0.67
CA PHE A 239 -20.12 7.13 -1.92
C PHE A 239 -18.84 7.67 -2.53
N ASN A 240 -18.62 7.39 -3.81
CA ASN A 240 -17.50 7.92 -4.57
C ASN A 240 -18.01 8.44 -5.89
N VAL A 241 -17.59 9.65 -6.26
CA VAL A 241 -17.87 10.24 -7.57
C VAL A 241 -16.61 10.88 -8.11
N SER A 242 -16.42 10.78 -9.40
CA SER A 242 -15.36 11.48 -10.12
C SER A 242 -15.88 12.01 -11.45
N ASN A 243 -15.38 13.15 -11.84
CA ASN A 243 -15.66 13.77 -13.12
C ASN A 243 -14.34 14.14 -13.80
N SER A 244 -14.15 13.67 -15.02
CA SER A 244 -12.96 13.97 -15.81
C SER A 244 -13.37 14.56 -17.14
N LYS A 245 -12.99 15.80 -17.38
CA LYS A 245 -13.19 16.54 -18.63
C LYS A 245 -11.87 17.13 -19.07
N GLU A 246 -11.44 16.82 -20.32
CA GLU A 246 -10.24 17.39 -20.96
C GLU A 246 -9.08 17.71 -20.01
N LYS A 247 -9.08 18.91 -19.43
CA LYS A 247 -8.03 19.47 -18.56
C LYS A 247 -8.32 19.34 -17.06
N LEU A 248 -9.57 19.01 -16.69
CA LEU A 248 -10.01 19.05 -15.30
C LEU A 248 -10.47 17.66 -14.84
N ASN A 249 -9.84 17.14 -13.79
CA ASN A 249 -10.27 15.94 -13.10
C ASN A 249 -10.62 16.30 -11.67
N THR A 250 -11.82 15.93 -11.23
CA THR A 250 -12.28 16.11 -9.86
C THR A 250 -12.75 14.79 -9.29
N TYR A 251 -12.61 14.61 -7.99
CA TYR A 251 -13.17 13.47 -7.28
C TYR A 251 -13.64 13.87 -5.88
N LEU A 252 -14.66 13.18 -5.42
CA LEU A 252 -15.20 13.28 -4.07
C LEU A 252 -15.52 11.87 -3.57
N SER A 253 -15.12 11.59 -2.34
CA SER A 253 -15.40 10.35 -1.63
C SER A 253 -15.97 10.68 -0.25
N TYR A 254 -17.04 10.02 0.13
CA TYR A 254 -17.59 10.05 1.47
C TYR A 254 -17.74 8.62 1.98
N ASN A 255 -17.44 8.39 3.24
CA ASN A 255 -17.69 7.12 3.91
C ASN A 255 -18.10 7.36 5.36
N PHE A 256 -19.21 6.76 5.73
CA PHE A 256 -19.65 6.62 7.11
C PHE A 256 -19.41 5.17 7.53
N SER A 257 -18.86 4.95 8.73
CA SER A 257 -18.75 3.62 9.32
C SER A 257 -18.98 3.65 10.82
N LYS A 258 -19.72 2.67 11.32
CA LYS A 258 -19.88 2.35 12.73
C LYS A 258 -19.34 0.96 12.97
N LYS A 259 -18.36 0.86 13.88
CA LYS A 259 -17.64 -0.39 14.14
C LYS A 259 -17.66 -0.71 15.62
N LEU A 260 -18.30 -1.83 15.95
CA LEU A 260 -18.16 -2.46 17.25
C LEU A 260 -17.16 -3.60 17.13
N ASN A 261 -16.29 -3.74 18.13
CA ASN A 261 -15.28 -4.79 18.20
C ASN A 261 -15.02 -5.17 19.65
N GLY A 262 -14.53 -6.38 19.90
CA GLY A 262 -14.08 -6.84 21.19
C GLY A 262 -12.64 -7.34 21.14
N GLU A 263 -11.93 -7.19 22.23
CA GLU A 263 -10.58 -7.69 22.43
C GLU A 263 -10.49 -8.38 23.78
N ASP A 264 -10.04 -9.63 23.78
CA ASP A 264 -9.68 -10.41 24.98
C ASP A 264 -8.15 -10.41 25.12
N LEU A 265 -7.66 -10.02 26.28
CA LEU A 265 -6.27 -10.13 26.70
C LEU A 265 -6.18 -11.02 27.94
N SER A 266 -5.38 -12.08 27.86
CA SER A 266 -5.00 -12.87 29.01
C SER A 266 -3.49 -12.89 29.15
N SER A 267 -2.95 -12.68 30.34
CA SER A 267 -1.51 -12.68 30.60
C SER A 267 -1.20 -13.26 31.96
N ASN A 268 -0.22 -14.15 32.01
CA ASN A 268 0.43 -14.62 33.23
C ASN A 268 1.80 -13.98 33.29
N ARG A 269 2.15 -13.39 34.42
CA ARG A 269 3.43 -12.72 34.67
C ARG A 269 4.06 -13.32 35.91
N TYR A 270 5.33 -13.70 35.80
CA TYR A 270 6.10 -14.33 36.86
C TYR A 270 7.10 -13.32 37.40
N THR A 271 7.01 -12.97 38.69
CA THR A 271 7.90 -12.00 39.32
C THR A 271 9.09 -12.68 39.95
N ASN A 272 10.21 -11.99 40.06
CA ASN A 272 11.41 -12.46 40.78
C ASN A 272 11.18 -12.67 42.26
N THR A 273 10.12 -12.05 42.83
CA THR A 273 9.69 -12.21 44.24
C THR A 273 8.87 -13.49 44.49
N GLY A 274 8.65 -14.29 43.44
CA GLY A 274 7.87 -15.52 43.52
C GLY A 274 6.36 -15.29 43.45
N GLY A 275 5.93 -14.18 42.89
CA GLY A 275 4.53 -13.86 42.60
C GLY A 275 4.10 -14.28 41.19
N LEU A 276 2.86 -14.72 41.07
CA LEU A 276 2.18 -14.95 39.80
C LEU A 276 1.03 -13.96 39.65
N PHE A 277 1.15 -13.05 38.70
CA PHE A 277 0.09 -12.15 38.28
C PHE A 277 -0.71 -12.76 37.15
N LYS A 278 -1.98 -13.04 37.37
CA LYS A 278 -2.93 -13.45 36.33
C LYS A 278 -3.81 -12.28 35.98
N GLN A 279 -3.75 -11.83 34.75
CA GLN A 279 -4.54 -10.75 34.19
C GLN A 279 -5.50 -11.28 33.15
N TYR A 280 -6.74 -10.84 33.22
CA TYR A 280 -7.73 -10.98 32.18
C TYR A 280 -8.40 -9.64 31.93
N ALA A 281 -8.24 -9.10 30.75
CA ALA A 281 -8.87 -7.84 30.34
C ALA A 281 -9.74 -8.07 29.12
N PHE A 282 -10.96 -7.56 29.18
CA PHE A 282 -11.86 -7.46 28.04
C PHE A 282 -12.05 -5.99 27.68
N THR A 283 -11.84 -5.64 26.41
CA THR A 283 -12.05 -4.29 25.89
C THR A 283 -13.12 -4.33 24.79
N ARG A 284 -14.15 -3.51 24.97
CA ARG A 284 -15.16 -3.26 23.95
C ARG A 284 -14.88 -1.94 23.28
N PHE A 285 -14.80 -1.92 21.94
CA PHE A 285 -14.65 -0.71 21.13
C PHE A 285 -15.94 -0.38 20.40
N ASN A 286 -16.33 0.90 20.41
CA ASN A 286 -17.45 1.43 19.67
C ASN A 286 -17.03 2.72 18.98
N ASN A 287 -16.65 2.61 17.71
CA ASN A 287 -16.10 3.73 16.94
C ASN A 287 -17.05 4.11 15.81
N THR A 288 -17.34 5.41 15.69
CA THR A 288 -18.10 5.97 14.58
C THR A 288 -17.21 6.95 13.82
N ASN A 289 -17.09 6.77 12.51
CA ASN A 289 -16.23 7.57 11.67
C ASN A 289 -16.98 8.16 10.48
N ASN A 290 -16.67 9.43 10.19
CA ASN A 290 -17.03 10.13 8.97
C ASN A 290 -15.75 10.49 8.22
N TYR A 291 -15.58 9.97 7.00
CA TYR A 291 -14.46 10.26 6.14
C TYR A 291 -14.91 11.03 4.90
N VAL A 292 -14.22 12.12 4.59
CA VAL A 292 -14.38 12.88 3.35
C VAL A 292 -13.01 12.98 2.68
N GLY A 293 -12.95 12.62 1.40
CA GLY A 293 -11.76 12.80 0.57
C GLY A 293 -12.14 13.46 -0.74
N GLY A 294 -11.42 14.50 -1.15
CA GLY A 294 -11.71 15.18 -2.39
C GLY A 294 -10.46 15.80 -3.01
N GLY A 295 -10.54 16.09 -4.31
CA GLY A 295 -9.42 16.74 -4.96
C GLY A 295 -9.73 17.18 -6.38
N ILE A 296 -8.88 18.07 -6.84
CA ILE A 296 -8.91 18.69 -8.16
C ILE A 296 -7.53 18.51 -8.78
N ASN A 297 -7.49 18.06 -10.04
CA ASN A 297 -6.28 18.02 -10.83
C ASN A 297 -6.55 18.77 -12.15
N TYR A 298 -5.80 19.83 -12.39
CA TYR A 298 -6.01 20.74 -13.50
C TYR A 298 -4.75 20.87 -14.37
N ASP A 299 -4.87 20.48 -15.65
CA ASP A 299 -3.86 20.72 -16.66
C ASP A 299 -4.03 22.14 -17.21
N VAL A 300 -3.29 23.10 -16.64
CA VAL A 300 -3.32 24.52 -17.08
C VAL A 300 -2.97 24.58 -18.57
N ASN A 301 -1.91 23.86 -18.95
CA ASN A 301 -1.49 23.66 -20.33
C ASN A 301 -0.73 22.33 -20.47
N LYS A 302 -0.13 22.04 -21.65
CA LYS A 302 0.62 20.81 -21.90
C LYS A 302 1.85 20.61 -21.03
N LYS A 303 2.37 21.67 -20.40
CA LYS A 303 3.56 21.66 -19.53
C LYS A 303 3.25 21.76 -18.05
N LEU A 304 2.20 22.51 -17.66
CA LEU A 304 1.90 22.82 -16.28
C LEU A 304 0.64 22.10 -15.80
N ASN A 305 0.80 21.32 -14.74
CA ASN A 305 -0.29 20.65 -14.01
C ASN A 305 -0.29 21.13 -12.56
N ILE A 306 -1.48 21.41 -12.03
CA ILE A 306 -1.70 21.79 -10.62
C ILE A 306 -2.73 20.81 -10.02
N ALA A 307 -2.43 20.26 -8.88
CA ALA A 307 -3.33 19.37 -8.14
C ALA A 307 -3.48 19.85 -6.69
N TYR A 308 -4.70 19.75 -6.19
CA TYR A 308 -5.04 19.95 -4.79
C TYR A 308 -5.85 18.75 -4.32
N ASP A 309 -5.55 18.23 -3.13
CA ASP A 309 -6.38 17.22 -2.49
C ASP A 309 -6.52 17.48 -0.98
N VAL A 310 -7.66 17.06 -0.43
CA VAL A 310 -8.01 17.16 0.98
C VAL A 310 -8.58 15.83 1.47
N ARG A 311 -8.28 15.49 2.71
CA ARG A 311 -8.81 14.32 3.43
C ARG A 311 -9.14 14.74 4.84
N ILE A 312 -10.36 14.44 5.24
CA ILE A 312 -10.86 14.72 6.59
C ILE A 312 -11.40 13.41 7.15
N SER A 313 -10.98 13.05 8.34
CA SER A 313 -11.55 11.93 9.09
C SER A 313 -11.93 12.43 10.48
N ALA A 314 -13.22 12.44 10.77
CA ALA A 314 -13.78 12.77 12.07
C ALA A 314 -14.32 11.50 12.71
N THR A 315 -13.74 11.10 13.85
CA THR A 315 -14.04 9.85 14.52
C THR A 315 -14.45 10.11 15.95
N GLN A 316 -15.55 9.51 16.40
CA GLN A 316 -15.88 9.34 17.81
C GLN A 316 -15.34 7.97 18.23
N ASN A 317 -14.44 7.96 19.21
CA ASN A 317 -13.79 6.76 19.72
C ASN A 317 -14.30 6.51 21.14
N ASN A 318 -14.87 5.33 21.38
CA ASN A 318 -15.30 4.91 22.70
C ASN A 318 -14.72 3.52 22.99
N SER A 319 -14.18 3.32 24.18
CA SER A 319 -13.73 2.01 24.64
C SER A 319 -14.03 1.79 26.11
N ASP A 320 -14.57 0.62 26.41
CA ASP A 320 -14.88 0.15 27.75
C ASP A 320 -13.95 -1.02 28.07
N VAL A 321 -13.10 -0.85 29.08
CA VAL A 321 -12.12 -1.85 29.53
C VAL A 321 -12.53 -2.40 30.87
N ASN A 322 -12.62 -3.73 30.99
CA ASN A 322 -12.76 -4.42 32.26
C ASN A 322 -11.54 -5.32 32.44
N ASN A 323 -10.72 -4.99 33.43
CA ASN A 323 -9.45 -5.65 33.71
C ASN A 323 -9.44 -6.25 35.11
N ASN A 324 -9.28 -7.57 35.17
CA ASN A 324 -9.23 -8.34 36.42
C ASN A 324 -7.80 -8.83 36.64
N ILE A 325 -7.20 -8.52 37.78
CA ILE A 325 -5.86 -8.95 38.18
C ILE A 325 -5.96 -9.75 39.46
N SER A 326 -5.32 -10.92 39.46
CA SER A 326 -5.14 -11.76 40.65
C SER A 326 -3.65 -12.04 40.85
N ILE A 327 -3.14 -11.79 42.03
CA ILE A 327 -1.75 -12.02 42.40
C ILE A 327 -1.75 -13.20 43.40
N SER A 328 -0.93 -14.21 43.15
CA SER A 328 -0.76 -15.36 44.02
C SER A 328 0.73 -15.69 44.21
N SER A 329 1.05 -16.30 45.34
CA SER A 329 2.40 -16.84 45.62
C SER A 329 2.61 -18.11 44.80
N LEU A 330 3.69 -18.18 44.01
CA LEU A 330 4.08 -19.39 43.29
C LEU A 330 4.42 -20.55 44.22
N ARG A 331 4.92 -20.24 45.43
CA ARG A 331 5.34 -21.24 46.41
C ARG A 331 4.18 -21.86 47.16
N THR A 332 3.19 -21.05 47.59
CA THR A 332 2.11 -21.52 48.46
C THR A 332 0.76 -21.60 47.76
N GLY A 333 0.62 -20.98 46.58
CA GLY A 333 -0.66 -20.84 45.90
C GLY A 333 -1.61 -19.81 46.49
N ASN A 334 -1.26 -19.24 47.68
CA ASN A 334 -2.13 -18.28 48.35
C ASN A 334 -2.34 -17.00 47.54
N ILE A 335 -3.54 -16.45 47.57
CA ILE A 335 -3.86 -15.16 46.97
C ILE A 335 -3.21 -14.07 47.81
N LEU A 336 -2.39 -13.23 47.16
CA LEU A 336 -1.71 -12.07 47.74
C LEU A 336 -2.42 -10.76 47.42
N GLY A 337 -3.13 -10.73 46.27
CA GLY A 337 -3.87 -9.55 45.83
C GLY A 337 -4.94 -9.87 44.84
N LYS A 338 -6.02 -9.09 44.83
CA LYS A 338 -7.06 -9.12 43.78
C LYS A 338 -7.57 -7.72 43.51
N ASN A 339 -7.56 -7.35 42.24
CA ASN A 339 -7.98 -6.03 41.78
C ASN A 339 -8.91 -6.15 40.56
N ILE A 340 -9.89 -5.24 40.48
CA ILE A 340 -10.72 -5.01 39.29
C ILE A 340 -10.56 -3.55 38.91
N SER A 341 -10.16 -3.34 37.63
CA SER A 341 -10.06 -2.01 37.04
C SER A 341 -11.05 -1.86 35.89
N ILE A 342 -11.89 -0.86 35.96
CA ILE A 342 -12.83 -0.47 34.92
C ILE A 342 -12.36 0.88 34.35
N VAL A 343 -12.16 0.99 33.07
CA VAL A 343 -11.73 2.21 32.41
C VAL A 343 -12.63 2.47 31.19
N ASN A 344 -13.30 3.62 31.19
CA ASN A 344 -14.10 4.08 30.06
C ASN A 344 -13.40 5.25 29.40
N ASN A 345 -13.14 5.15 28.10
CA ASN A 345 -12.57 6.24 27.33
C ASN A 345 -13.59 6.68 26.28
N GLU A 346 -13.80 7.97 26.16
CA GLU A 346 -14.70 8.57 25.18
C GLU A 346 -14.13 9.87 24.62
N GLY A 347 -14.19 10.03 23.31
CA GLY A 347 -13.88 11.33 22.73
C GLY A 347 -13.62 11.35 21.23
N PRO A 348 -13.67 12.57 20.67
CA PRO A 348 -13.47 12.79 19.25
C PRO A 348 -11.99 12.79 18.87
N SER A 349 -11.72 12.35 17.64
CA SER A 349 -10.47 12.64 16.95
C SER A 349 -10.75 13.23 15.56
N LEU A 350 -9.91 14.16 15.15
CA LEU A 350 -9.98 14.82 13.84
C LEU A 350 -8.63 14.74 13.16
N TYR A 351 -8.61 14.19 11.97
CA TYR A 351 -7.49 14.23 11.04
C TYR A 351 -7.86 15.08 9.83
N VAL A 352 -7.02 16.06 9.48
CA VAL A 352 -7.13 16.86 8.26
C VAL A 352 -5.77 16.81 7.56
N GLY A 353 -5.75 16.24 6.37
CA GLY A 353 -4.57 16.22 5.50
C GLY A 353 -4.91 16.93 4.20
N ASN A 354 -4.15 17.92 3.81
CA ASN A 354 -4.33 18.62 2.54
C ASN A 354 -2.98 18.92 1.90
N GLY A 355 -2.99 19.16 0.59
CA GLY A 355 -1.77 19.51 -0.09
C GLY A 355 -1.98 19.98 -1.51
N VAL A 356 -1.04 20.81 -1.92
CA VAL A 356 -0.93 21.34 -3.27
C VAL A 356 0.28 20.69 -3.94
N ALA A 357 0.11 20.28 -5.19
CA ALA A 357 1.20 19.79 -6.02
C ALA A 357 1.22 20.58 -7.33
N VAL A 358 2.40 21.04 -7.71
CA VAL A 358 2.65 21.73 -8.98
C VAL A 358 3.71 20.93 -9.73
N LYS A 359 3.39 20.54 -10.97
CA LYS A 359 4.28 19.79 -11.84
C LYS A 359 4.48 20.54 -13.14
N TYR A 360 5.74 20.78 -13.48
CA TYR A 360 6.14 21.44 -14.71
C TYR A 360 7.03 20.55 -15.56
N LYS A 361 6.61 20.27 -16.80
CA LYS A 361 7.39 19.50 -17.78
C LYS A 361 8.42 20.43 -18.42
N LEU A 362 9.70 20.12 -18.23
CA LEU A 362 10.80 20.93 -18.72
C LEU A 362 11.04 20.72 -20.24
N ASP A 363 10.86 19.47 -20.70
CA ASP A 363 11.09 19.09 -22.09
C ASP A 363 10.12 17.98 -22.55
N THR A 364 10.38 17.44 -23.74
CA THR A 364 9.66 16.30 -24.35
C THR A 364 10.27 14.94 -24.03
N LEU A 365 11.45 14.89 -23.42
CA LEU A 365 12.15 13.66 -23.02
C LEU A 365 11.60 13.10 -21.70
N GLY A 366 10.74 13.85 -21.02
CA GLY A 366 10.15 13.50 -19.74
C GLY A 366 10.91 14.09 -18.55
N SER A 367 11.71 15.13 -18.78
CA SER A 367 12.26 15.95 -17.67
C SER A 367 11.16 16.77 -17.04
N GLU A 368 11.18 16.85 -15.71
CA GLU A 368 10.12 17.53 -14.96
C GLU A 368 10.63 18.15 -13.66
N TRP A 369 9.97 19.20 -13.25
CA TRP A 369 10.12 19.83 -11.95
C TRP A 369 8.79 19.72 -11.22
N SER A 370 8.82 19.13 -10.01
CA SER A 370 7.64 18.95 -9.18
C SER A 370 7.83 19.54 -7.80
N ASN A 371 6.81 20.24 -7.32
CA ASN A 371 6.75 20.84 -5.99
C ASN A 371 5.52 20.36 -5.28
N THR A 372 5.65 20.00 -4.01
CA THR A 372 4.51 19.67 -3.16
C THR A 372 4.62 20.41 -1.84
N LEU A 373 3.48 20.91 -1.39
CA LEU A 373 3.32 21.52 -0.06
C LEU A 373 2.18 20.76 0.63
N ASP A 374 2.51 20.05 1.69
CA ASP A 374 1.59 19.20 2.44
C ASP A 374 1.42 19.74 3.86
N TYR A 375 0.17 19.88 4.31
CA TYR A 375 -0.15 20.22 5.69
C TYR A 375 -1.04 19.13 6.29
N THR A 376 -0.67 18.66 7.48
CA THR A 376 -1.44 17.69 8.26
C THR A 376 -1.74 18.25 9.63
N TYR A 377 -3.00 18.21 10.01
CA TYR A 377 -3.49 18.49 11.35
C TYR A 377 -4.12 17.24 11.93
N PHE A 378 -3.74 16.90 13.15
CA PHE A 378 -4.36 15.84 13.92
C PHE A 378 -4.66 16.33 15.33
N ARG A 379 -5.87 16.07 15.80
CA ARG A 379 -6.29 16.35 17.17
C ARG A 379 -7.06 15.14 17.69
N SER A 380 -6.73 14.69 18.87
CA SER A 380 -7.49 13.68 19.63
C SER A 380 -7.76 14.23 21.02
N ASN A 381 -9.00 14.16 21.45
CA ASN A 381 -9.43 14.50 22.79
C ASN A 381 -10.13 13.28 23.37
N SER A 382 -9.65 12.77 24.50
CA SER A 382 -10.23 11.60 25.16
C SER A 382 -10.50 11.92 26.63
N ASN A 383 -11.74 11.81 27.04
CA ASN A 383 -12.14 11.76 28.43
C ASN A 383 -12.00 10.31 28.90
N GLN A 384 -11.43 10.11 30.05
CA GLN A 384 -11.23 8.81 30.67
C GLN A 384 -11.83 8.83 32.08
N ASP A 385 -12.75 7.92 32.33
CA ASP A 385 -13.24 7.64 33.68
C ASP A 385 -12.67 6.30 34.14
N TYR A 386 -12.11 6.24 35.34
CA TYR A 386 -11.55 5.01 35.88
C TYR A 386 -12.00 4.70 37.31
N SER A 387 -12.14 3.40 37.55
CA SER A 387 -12.44 2.83 38.87
C SER A 387 -11.52 1.64 39.10
N ASN A 388 -10.67 1.72 40.11
CA ASN A 388 -9.79 0.64 40.55
C ASN A 388 -10.24 0.15 41.93
N VAL A 389 -10.74 -1.09 41.97
CA VAL A 389 -11.22 -1.72 43.21
C VAL A 389 -10.27 -2.81 43.65
N ASN A 390 -9.51 -2.57 44.68
CA ASN A 390 -8.79 -3.63 45.39
C ASN A 390 -9.80 -4.43 46.21
N ILE A 391 -9.84 -5.75 46.00
CA ILE A 391 -10.73 -6.66 46.72
C ILE A 391 -10.01 -7.32 47.87
N PHE A 392 -8.72 -7.61 47.69
CA PHE A 392 -7.85 -8.28 48.66
C PHE A 392 -6.43 -7.67 48.61
N PRO A 393 -5.69 -7.51 49.76
CA PRO A 393 -6.04 -7.96 51.11
C PRO A 393 -7.09 -7.07 51.81
N ALA A 394 -7.18 -5.82 51.47
CA ALA A 394 -8.18 -4.90 51.98
C ALA A 394 -8.99 -4.29 50.83
N ARG A 395 -10.30 -4.13 51.05
CA ARG A 395 -11.15 -3.49 50.05
C ARG A 395 -10.91 -1.98 50.10
N ASN A 396 -10.45 -1.46 48.96
CA ASN A 396 -10.23 -0.04 48.74
C ASN A 396 -10.64 0.29 47.30
N THR A 397 -11.25 1.45 47.08
CA THR A 397 -11.68 1.91 45.75
C THR A 397 -11.01 3.26 45.48
N LEU A 398 -10.30 3.33 44.35
CA LEU A 398 -9.76 4.55 43.80
C LEU A 398 -10.59 4.91 42.54
N LEU A 399 -11.25 6.06 42.60
CA LEU A 399 -12.01 6.65 41.51
C LEU A 399 -11.27 7.86 40.96
N GLY A 400 -11.48 8.16 39.72
CA GLY A 400 -10.99 9.38 39.10
C GLY A 400 -11.36 9.51 37.64
N ASP A 401 -11.01 10.64 37.09
CA ASP A 401 -11.20 10.96 35.69
C ASP A 401 -10.01 11.71 35.12
N GLY A 402 -9.91 11.75 33.84
CA GLY A 402 -8.86 12.47 33.11
C GLY A 402 -9.31 12.96 31.75
N ASN A 403 -8.62 13.97 31.27
CA ASN A 403 -8.74 14.44 29.90
C ASN A 403 -7.37 14.40 29.22
N ILE A 404 -7.28 13.74 28.08
CA ILE A 404 -6.06 13.56 27.30
C ILE A 404 -6.24 14.29 25.97
N LEU A 405 -5.52 15.38 25.78
CA LEU A 405 -5.54 16.17 24.55
C LEU A 405 -4.21 16.02 23.82
N ASN A 406 -4.25 15.42 22.64
CA ASN A 406 -3.14 15.35 21.69
C ASN A 406 -3.41 16.27 20.51
N ASN A 407 -2.43 17.09 20.13
CA ASN A 407 -2.51 17.97 18.98
C ASN A 407 -1.20 17.92 18.21
N LYS A 408 -1.28 17.66 16.89
CA LYS A 408 -0.13 17.54 16.03
C LYS A 408 -0.33 18.32 14.72
N ASN A 409 0.69 19.12 14.38
CA ASN A 409 0.75 19.89 13.14
C ASN A 409 2.01 19.52 12.39
N ILE A 410 1.90 19.20 11.11
CA ILE A 410 3.03 18.86 10.26
C ILE A 410 2.91 19.67 8.97
N LEU A 411 3.99 20.39 8.64
CA LEU A 411 4.15 21.08 7.36
C LEU A 411 5.34 20.48 6.64
N ALA A 412 5.15 20.02 5.41
CA ALA A 412 6.20 19.45 4.59
C ALA A 412 6.22 20.11 3.21
N TYR A 413 7.37 20.64 2.82
CA TYR A 413 7.63 21.11 1.47
C TYR A 413 8.65 20.20 0.80
N LYS A 414 8.39 19.82 -0.45
CA LYS A 414 9.28 18.99 -1.26
C LYS A 414 9.38 19.55 -2.66
N SER A 415 10.60 19.67 -3.19
CA SER A 415 10.91 20.09 -4.56
C SER A 415 11.83 19.05 -5.19
N ASP A 416 11.41 18.46 -6.29
CA ASP A 416 12.17 17.46 -7.05
C ASP A 416 12.34 17.92 -8.50
N VAL A 417 13.55 17.79 -9.02
CA VAL A 417 13.88 17.95 -10.44
C VAL A 417 14.37 16.62 -10.98
N VAL A 418 13.74 16.15 -12.06
CA VAL A 418 14.16 14.98 -12.82
C VAL A 418 14.58 15.45 -14.19
N LEU A 419 15.83 15.19 -14.56
CA LEU A 419 16.40 15.51 -15.86
C LEU A 419 16.69 14.22 -16.63
N LYS A 420 16.10 14.07 -17.81
CA LYS A 420 16.35 12.94 -18.70
C LYS A 420 17.13 13.41 -19.94
N THR A 421 18.15 12.68 -20.31
CA THR A 421 19.01 13.02 -21.45
C THR A 421 18.83 12.02 -22.58
N LYS A 422 19.10 12.45 -23.83
CA LYS A 422 19.14 11.58 -25.01
C LYS A 422 20.12 10.41 -24.87
N LYS A 423 21.17 10.55 -24.05
CA LYS A 423 22.18 9.51 -23.76
C LYS A 423 21.73 8.52 -22.66
N LYS A 424 20.43 8.43 -22.37
CA LYS A 424 19.82 7.55 -21.34
C LYS A 424 20.35 7.78 -19.92
N PHE A 425 20.77 8.99 -19.57
CA PHE A 425 20.98 9.41 -18.20
C PHE A 425 19.69 9.98 -17.63
N THR A 426 19.41 9.62 -16.39
CA THR A 426 18.40 10.28 -15.56
C THR A 426 19.10 10.84 -14.32
N ILE A 427 18.96 12.14 -14.09
CA ILE A 427 19.48 12.82 -12.91
C ILE A 427 18.29 13.28 -12.08
N GLU A 428 18.23 12.88 -10.83
CA GLU A 428 17.22 13.31 -9.87
C GLU A 428 17.89 14.08 -8.74
N ILE A 429 17.45 15.30 -8.51
CA ILE A 429 17.89 16.14 -7.40
C ILE A 429 16.67 16.71 -6.71
N GLY A 430 16.69 16.76 -5.39
CA GLY A 430 15.56 17.35 -4.67
C GLY A 430 15.89 17.72 -3.25
N THR A 431 14.96 18.48 -2.68
CA THR A 431 15.01 18.99 -1.31
C THR A 431 13.68 18.72 -0.62
N LYS A 432 13.71 18.34 0.66
CA LYS A 432 12.54 18.20 1.52
C LYS A 432 12.77 18.93 2.85
N LEU A 433 11.84 19.79 3.21
CA LEU A 433 11.77 20.48 4.49
C LEU A 433 10.54 19.99 5.24
N THR A 434 10.70 19.57 6.49
CA THR A 434 9.59 19.12 7.32
C THR A 434 9.66 19.80 8.68
N TYR A 435 8.56 20.42 9.08
CA TYR A 435 8.34 20.95 10.41
C TYR A 435 7.21 20.18 11.07
N SER A 436 7.43 19.65 12.27
CA SER A 436 6.41 18.94 13.06
C SER A 436 6.35 19.51 14.47
N LEU A 437 5.15 19.85 14.91
CA LEU A 437 4.85 20.29 16.26
C LEU A 437 3.82 19.34 16.89
N SER A 438 4.18 18.67 17.98
CA SER A 438 3.28 17.85 18.78
C SER A 438 3.13 18.44 20.19
N LYS A 439 1.90 18.50 20.67
CA LYS A 439 1.55 18.93 22.02
C LYS A 439 0.66 17.86 22.65
N ASN A 440 1.08 17.36 23.80
CA ASN A 440 0.27 16.51 24.66
C ASN A 440 -0.07 17.29 25.93
N ASN A 441 -1.31 17.23 26.34
CA ASN A 441 -1.78 17.77 27.61
C ASN A 441 -2.74 16.74 28.20
N SER A 442 -2.33 16.12 29.31
CA SER A 442 -3.12 15.15 30.06
C SER A 442 -3.33 15.70 31.44
N VAL A 443 -4.57 15.84 31.85
CA VAL A 443 -4.93 16.29 33.22
C VAL A 443 -5.79 15.22 33.86
N TYR A 444 -5.36 14.72 34.99
CA TYR A 444 -6.06 13.69 35.75
C TYR A 444 -6.47 14.19 37.11
N PHE A 445 -7.60 13.69 37.58
CA PHE A 445 -8.16 13.93 38.89
C PHE A 445 -8.39 12.61 39.59
N SER A 446 -8.10 12.58 40.88
CA SER A 446 -8.46 11.49 41.80
C SER A 446 -9.56 11.97 42.72
N ASP A 447 -10.56 11.12 42.90
CA ASP A 447 -11.68 11.39 43.84
C ASP A 447 -11.42 10.72 45.17
N THR A 448 -11.50 11.48 46.24
CA THR A 448 -11.38 11.00 47.59
C THR A 448 -12.61 11.36 48.43
N SER A 449 -12.71 10.83 49.63
CA SER A 449 -13.76 11.19 50.59
C SER A 449 -13.77 12.68 50.94
N THR A 450 -12.64 13.37 50.76
CA THR A 450 -12.48 14.81 51.06
C THR A 450 -12.67 15.70 49.83
N GLY A 451 -12.90 15.13 48.65
CA GLY A 451 -13.13 15.85 47.40
C GLY A 451 -12.22 15.41 46.25
N LYS A 452 -12.39 16.10 45.13
CA LYS A 452 -11.65 15.88 43.91
C LYS A 452 -10.38 16.73 43.86
N TYR A 453 -9.22 16.14 43.58
CA TYR A 453 -7.94 16.86 43.48
C TYR A 453 -7.19 16.45 42.20
N VAL A 454 -6.32 17.35 41.72
CA VAL A 454 -5.47 17.05 40.56
C VAL A 454 -4.43 16.02 40.93
N ASP A 455 -4.42 14.89 40.23
CA ASP A 455 -3.37 13.89 40.32
C ASP A 455 -2.13 14.36 39.55
N ARG A 456 -1.16 14.89 40.31
CA ARG A 456 0.09 15.43 39.72
C ARG A 456 0.98 14.35 39.09
N LEU A 457 0.87 13.10 39.52
CA LEU A 457 1.66 11.98 38.99
C LEU A 457 1.15 11.55 37.64
N GLN A 458 -0.17 11.67 37.39
CA GLN A 458 -0.82 11.36 36.15
C GLN A 458 -1.07 12.58 35.24
N THR A 459 -0.75 13.80 35.69
CA THR A 459 -0.90 15.02 34.90
C THR A 459 0.40 15.35 34.19
N ASN A 460 0.30 15.57 32.84
CA ASN A 460 1.46 15.84 32.00
C ASN A 460 1.17 16.95 31.00
N ARG A 461 2.17 17.77 30.77
CA ARG A 461 2.19 18.71 29.62
C ARG A 461 3.54 18.62 28.90
N PHE A 462 3.51 18.12 27.66
CA PHE A 462 4.70 17.90 26.88
C PHE A 462 4.59 18.56 25.49
N ARG A 463 5.64 19.26 25.09
CA ARG A 463 5.78 19.86 23.76
C ARG A 463 6.99 19.28 23.05
N TYR A 464 6.81 18.85 21.80
CA TYR A 464 7.83 18.29 20.96
C TYR A 464 7.84 19.00 19.60
N THR A 465 9.03 19.42 19.16
CA THR A 465 9.24 20.07 17.87
C THR A 465 10.33 19.30 17.10
N GLU A 466 10.09 18.98 15.86
CA GLU A 466 11.04 18.32 14.96
C GLU A 466 11.16 19.09 13.65
N ASN A 467 12.40 19.47 13.30
CA ASN A 467 12.75 20.05 12.02
C ASN A 467 13.68 19.12 11.28
N ILE A 468 13.34 18.74 10.05
CA ILE A 468 14.19 17.93 9.19
C ILE A 468 14.37 18.67 7.86
N ALA A 469 15.63 19.00 7.52
CA ALA A 469 16.01 19.53 6.23
C ALA A 469 16.83 18.47 5.51
N ALA A 470 16.46 18.12 4.29
CA ALA A 470 17.10 17.07 3.54
C ALA A 470 17.32 17.47 2.08
N THR A 471 18.43 17.05 1.51
CA THR A 471 18.72 17.14 0.07
C THR A 471 19.23 15.81 -0.43
N TYR A 472 18.93 15.48 -1.70
CA TYR A 472 19.43 14.26 -2.31
C TYR A 472 19.82 14.48 -3.77
N LEU A 473 20.76 13.65 -4.22
CA LEU A 473 21.16 13.50 -5.61
C LEU A 473 21.15 12.00 -5.96
N GLN A 474 20.61 11.66 -7.11
CA GLN A 474 20.60 10.32 -7.64
C GLN A 474 20.81 10.37 -9.16
N ILE A 475 21.64 9.49 -9.68
CA ILE A 475 21.96 9.42 -11.12
C ILE A 475 21.72 8.00 -11.58
N ALA A 476 20.93 7.82 -12.64
CA ALA A 476 20.69 6.51 -13.24
C ALA A 476 21.24 6.49 -14.67
N LYS A 477 21.87 5.39 -15.06
CA LYS A 477 22.32 5.14 -16.42
C LYS A 477 22.11 3.68 -16.79
N THR A 478 21.56 3.46 -18.00
CA THR A 478 21.45 2.12 -18.59
C THR A 478 22.45 1.95 -19.74
N PHE A 479 23.27 0.90 -19.66
CA PHE A 479 24.28 0.55 -20.68
C PHE A 479 24.54 -0.97 -20.67
N GLY A 480 24.72 -1.58 -21.83
CA GLY A 480 25.11 -3.00 -21.96
C GLY A 480 24.18 -3.98 -21.21
N GLY A 481 22.88 -3.66 -21.06
CA GLY A 481 21.93 -4.49 -20.28
C GLY A 481 21.97 -4.24 -18.77
N PHE A 482 22.86 -3.39 -18.27
CA PHE A 482 22.94 -2.95 -16.88
C PHE A 482 22.23 -1.60 -16.71
N THR A 483 21.51 -1.44 -15.60
CA THR A 483 21.09 -0.14 -15.07
C THR A 483 21.76 0.06 -13.74
N ILE A 484 22.51 1.14 -13.56
CA ILE A 484 23.18 1.51 -12.32
C ILE A 484 22.58 2.84 -11.84
N LYS A 485 22.21 2.89 -10.55
CA LYS A 485 21.56 4.04 -9.92
C LYS A 485 22.21 4.34 -8.56
N PRO A 486 23.38 4.99 -8.51
CA PRO A 486 23.93 5.55 -7.27
C PRO A 486 23.11 6.76 -6.83
N GLY A 487 22.99 6.93 -5.52
CA GLY A 487 22.32 8.06 -4.90
C GLY A 487 22.90 8.37 -3.53
N VAL A 488 22.72 9.60 -3.10
CA VAL A 488 23.10 10.06 -1.77
C VAL A 488 22.08 11.05 -1.26
N ARG A 489 21.79 10.96 0.04
CA ARG A 489 20.90 11.89 0.75
C ARG A 489 21.60 12.39 2.00
N LEU A 490 21.55 13.70 2.21
CA LEU A 490 22.01 14.39 3.40
C LEU A 490 20.80 14.89 4.18
N GLU A 491 20.75 14.61 5.48
CA GLU A 491 19.67 15.10 6.35
C GLU A 491 20.23 15.81 7.58
N TYR A 492 19.74 17.02 7.83
CA TYR A 492 19.91 17.73 9.09
C TYR A 492 18.63 17.60 9.91
N THR A 493 18.77 17.19 11.17
CA THR A 493 17.68 16.98 12.13
C THR A 493 17.91 17.85 13.37
N ASP A 494 16.87 18.61 13.77
CA ASP A 494 16.82 19.38 15.01
C ASP A 494 15.51 19.02 15.75
N ILE A 495 15.65 18.28 16.84
CA ILE A 495 14.55 17.84 17.71
C ILE A 495 14.67 18.57 19.05
N LYS A 496 13.55 19.06 19.56
CA LYS A 496 13.43 19.64 20.90
C LYS A 496 12.19 19.11 21.60
N GLY A 497 12.37 18.57 22.78
CA GLY A 497 11.31 18.16 23.67
C GLY A 497 11.33 18.99 24.97
N ARG A 498 10.17 19.45 25.42
CA ARG A 498 10.01 20.16 26.70
C ARG A 498 8.83 19.58 27.47
N GLN A 499 9.09 19.02 28.61
CA GLN A 499 8.07 18.65 29.60
C GLN A 499 7.87 19.84 30.52
N LEU A 500 6.65 20.33 30.65
CA LEU A 500 6.28 21.46 31.49
C LEU A 500 5.70 20.98 32.84
N ILE A 501 5.03 19.87 32.84
CA ILE A 501 4.43 19.20 34.02
C ILE A 501 4.78 17.72 33.91
N PRO A 502 5.17 17.02 35.00
CA PRO A 502 5.25 17.48 36.38
C PRO A 502 6.45 18.38 36.70
N ALA A 503 7.52 18.35 35.88
CA ALA A 503 8.71 19.18 36.08
C ALA A 503 9.15 19.79 34.76
N ASP A 504 9.61 21.06 34.76
CA ASP A 504 10.09 21.72 33.53
C ASP A 504 11.48 21.18 33.16
N THR A 505 11.50 20.28 32.18
CA THR A 505 12.72 19.66 31.68
C THR A 505 12.75 19.76 30.16
N THR A 506 13.94 19.94 29.59
CA THR A 506 14.15 20.09 28.15
C THR A 506 15.26 19.19 27.66
N PHE A 507 15.10 18.59 26.52
CA PHE A 507 16.15 17.91 25.80
C PHE A 507 16.20 18.36 24.33
N ALA A 508 17.35 18.20 23.68
CA ALA A 508 17.53 18.51 22.27
C ALA A 508 18.45 17.49 21.60
N ILE A 509 18.15 17.17 20.35
CA ILE A 509 18.97 16.29 19.50
C ILE A 509 19.22 17.04 18.20
N LYS A 510 20.47 17.37 17.91
CA LYS A 510 20.89 17.99 16.65
C LYS A 510 21.93 17.09 15.99
N ARG A 511 21.73 16.78 14.69
CA ARG A 511 22.64 15.91 13.96
C ARG A 511 22.53 16.11 12.45
N THR A 512 23.62 15.77 11.75
CA THR A 512 23.69 15.70 10.30
C THR A 512 24.14 14.31 9.90
N ASP A 513 23.38 13.64 9.03
CA ASP A 513 23.63 12.26 8.63
C ASP A 513 23.63 12.10 7.11
N LEU A 514 24.51 11.22 6.61
CA LEU A 514 24.63 10.87 5.20
C LEU A 514 24.09 9.46 4.95
N PHE A 515 23.27 9.33 3.90
CA PHE A 515 22.57 8.10 3.53
C PHE A 515 22.88 7.73 2.07
N PRO A 516 23.90 6.90 1.82
CA PRO A 516 24.20 6.39 0.49
C PRO A 516 23.19 5.31 0.08
N TYR A 517 22.96 5.24 -1.25
CA TYR A 517 22.09 4.29 -1.92
C TYR A 517 22.73 3.84 -3.23
N ILE A 518 22.68 2.55 -3.54
CA ILE A 518 23.12 1.99 -4.82
C ILE A 518 22.11 0.93 -5.24
N PHE A 519 21.62 1.05 -6.47
CA PHE A 519 20.79 0.04 -7.13
C PHE A 519 21.46 -0.36 -8.43
N ILE A 520 21.58 -1.67 -8.66
CA ILE A 520 22.13 -2.26 -9.88
C ILE A 520 21.10 -3.27 -10.39
N ARG A 521 20.75 -3.17 -11.66
CA ARG A 521 19.86 -4.11 -12.35
C ARG A 521 20.55 -4.67 -13.57
N HIS A 522 20.39 -5.97 -13.81
CA HIS A 522 20.92 -6.65 -14.99
C HIS A 522 19.94 -7.71 -15.50
N LYS A 523 19.80 -7.79 -16.84
CA LYS A 523 19.10 -8.90 -17.51
C LYS A 523 20.04 -10.10 -17.53
N ILE A 524 19.73 -11.17 -16.74
CA ILE A 524 20.58 -12.33 -16.58
C ILE A 524 20.43 -13.30 -17.76
N ALA A 525 19.19 -13.67 -18.08
CA ALA A 525 18.87 -14.70 -19.07
C ALA A 525 17.41 -14.57 -19.55
N LYS A 526 17.06 -15.31 -20.61
CA LYS A 526 15.69 -15.56 -21.00
C LYS A 526 15.42 -17.06 -20.87
N ILE A 527 14.52 -17.45 -19.96
CA ILE A 527 14.22 -18.86 -19.66
C ILE A 527 12.71 -19.07 -19.79
N PHE A 528 12.26 -20.08 -20.54
CA PHE A 528 10.85 -20.38 -20.82
C PHE A 528 10.03 -19.16 -21.31
N GLY A 529 10.68 -18.27 -22.09
CA GLY A 529 10.03 -17.06 -22.61
C GLY A 529 10.04 -15.85 -21.67
N PHE A 530 10.38 -16.02 -20.40
CA PHE A 530 10.50 -14.94 -19.39
C PHE A 530 11.91 -14.38 -19.33
N SER A 531 12.03 -13.05 -19.20
CA SER A 531 13.33 -12.40 -18.96
C SER A 531 13.64 -12.46 -17.47
N LEU A 532 14.72 -13.15 -17.09
CA LEU A 532 15.23 -13.12 -15.70
C LEU A 532 16.05 -11.85 -15.50
N VAL A 533 15.66 -11.08 -14.48
CA VAL A 533 16.31 -9.81 -14.12
C VAL A 533 16.79 -9.90 -12.68
N GLY A 534 18.10 -9.72 -12.49
CA GLY A 534 18.72 -9.62 -11.17
C GLY A 534 18.84 -8.16 -10.75
N ASN A 535 18.59 -7.88 -9.47
CA ASN A 535 18.85 -6.57 -8.87
C ASN A 535 19.71 -6.74 -7.62
N ALA A 536 20.64 -5.81 -7.41
CA ALA A 536 21.42 -5.67 -6.20
C ALA A 536 21.19 -4.29 -5.60
N ILE A 537 20.97 -4.23 -4.29
CA ILE A 537 20.62 -3.00 -3.58
C ILE A 537 21.51 -2.85 -2.35
N TYR A 538 22.07 -1.67 -2.18
CA TYR A 538 22.70 -1.21 -0.95
C TYR A 538 22.03 0.05 -0.48
N ARG A 539 21.68 0.12 0.81
CA ARG A 539 21.02 1.28 1.40
C ARG A 539 21.44 1.46 2.85
N ARG A 540 21.72 2.70 3.26
CA ARG A 540 21.78 3.09 4.67
C ARG A 540 20.56 3.92 5.02
N SER A 541 20.00 3.70 6.21
CA SER A 541 18.79 4.36 6.69
C SER A 541 18.84 4.60 8.20
N ILE A 542 17.91 5.39 8.73
CA ILE A 542 17.82 5.77 10.15
C ILE A 542 16.41 5.52 10.67
N THR A 543 16.26 5.08 11.91
CA THR A 543 15.02 5.13 12.66
C THR A 543 15.20 6.12 13.80
N ARG A 544 14.41 7.19 13.79
CA ARG A 544 14.43 8.21 14.84
C ARG A 544 13.46 7.84 15.94
N PRO A 545 13.80 8.08 17.23
CA PRO A 545 12.83 7.99 18.31
C PRO A 545 11.64 8.92 18.02
N PHE A 546 10.44 8.44 18.24
CA PHE A 546 9.21 9.23 18.08
C PHE A 546 8.86 9.91 19.42
N TYR A 547 7.95 10.89 19.39
CA TYR A 547 7.75 11.78 20.54
C TYR A 547 7.30 11.04 21.81
N GLU A 548 6.48 9.99 21.69
CA GLU A 548 6.02 9.19 22.83
C GLU A 548 7.16 8.41 23.49
N SER A 549 8.12 7.91 22.68
CA SER A 549 9.29 7.18 23.20
C SER A 549 10.27 8.08 23.94
N LEU A 550 10.21 9.39 23.70
CA LEU A 550 11.07 10.40 24.31
C LEU A 550 10.39 11.13 25.48
N ASN A 551 9.07 11.01 25.66
CA ASN A 551 8.34 11.68 26.72
C ASN A 551 8.57 10.96 28.08
N PRO A 552 9.28 11.55 29.05
CA PRO A 552 9.62 10.89 30.30
C PRO A 552 8.45 10.78 31.31
N TYR A 553 7.24 10.96 30.84
CA TYR A 553 6.04 10.89 31.65
C TYR A 553 5.57 9.45 31.87
N GLN A 554 5.18 9.13 33.11
CA GLN A 554 4.59 7.85 33.47
C GLN A 554 3.11 7.80 33.09
N ARG A 555 2.75 6.90 32.15
CA ARG A 555 1.36 6.66 31.76
C ARG A 555 0.91 5.32 32.33
N TYR A 556 0.05 5.35 33.31
CA TYR A 556 -0.45 4.15 33.93
C TYR A 556 -1.43 3.40 33.07
N ALA A 557 -1.18 2.12 32.84
CA ALA A 557 -2.11 1.17 32.19
C ALA A 557 -3.03 0.55 33.26
N ASP A 558 -2.48 0.27 34.44
CA ASP A 558 -3.17 -0.15 35.65
C ASP A 558 -2.28 0.21 36.89
N GLN A 559 -2.73 -0.11 38.07
CA GLN A 559 -1.97 0.23 39.31
C GLN A 559 -0.60 -0.47 39.41
N TYR A 560 -0.35 -1.52 38.64
CA TYR A 560 0.90 -2.29 38.65
C TYR A 560 1.74 -2.11 37.40
N THR A 561 1.22 -1.38 36.37
CA THR A 561 1.86 -1.26 35.08
C THR A 561 1.80 0.16 34.53
N TYR A 562 2.94 0.73 34.17
CA TYR A 562 3.02 2.02 33.48
C TYR A 562 4.01 2.02 32.30
N ASP A 563 3.75 2.89 31.35
CA ASP A 563 4.65 3.21 30.25
C ASP A 563 5.42 4.48 30.59
N ILE A 564 6.70 4.55 30.20
CA ILE A 564 7.53 5.74 30.35
C ILE A 564 8.48 5.87 29.16
N GLY A 565 8.58 7.06 28.57
CA GLY A 565 9.56 7.31 27.51
C GLY A 565 10.95 7.58 28.07
N ASN A 566 11.95 7.45 27.19
CA ASN A 566 13.38 7.66 27.50
C ASN A 566 13.96 8.80 26.65
N PRO A 567 14.16 10.02 27.18
CA PRO A 567 14.70 11.16 26.43
C PRO A 567 16.16 11.00 26.01
N ARG A 568 16.88 9.94 26.49
CA ARG A 568 18.27 9.65 26.14
C ARG A 568 18.41 8.75 24.93
N LEU A 569 17.29 8.30 24.31
CA LEU A 569 17.33 7.42 23.15
C LEU A 569 18.15 8.00 22.00
N GLN A 570 19.01 7.16 21.46
CA GLN A 570 19.78 7.44 20.26
C GLN A 570 19.07 6.84 19.04
N PRO A 571 19.17 7.47 17.87
CA PRO A 571 18.64 6.89 16.63
C PRO A 571 19.32 5.55 16.30
N GLN A 572 18.53 4.66 15.74
CA GLN A 572 18.96 3.39 15.20
C GLN A 572 19.38 3.57 13.74
N PHE A 573 20.48 2.94 13.32
CA PHE A 573 20.91 2.89 11.92
C PHE A 573 20.78 1.47 11.36
N THR A 574 20.28 1.39 10.14
CA THR A 574 20.16 0.12 9.40
C THR A 574 20.91 0.22 8.10
N THR A 575 21.84 -0.70 7.87
CA THR A 575 22.49 -0.91 6.56
C THR A 575 21.87 -2.17 5.94
N ASN A 576 21.23 -2.01 4.79
CA ASN A 576 20.59 -3.09 4.06
C ASN A 576 21.41 -3.47 2.82
N TYR A 577 21.57 -4.77 2.59
CA TYR A 577 22.07 -5.40 1.38
C TYR A 577 21.00 -6.37 0.89
N GLU A 578 20.60 -6.25 -0.37
CA GLU A 578 19.58 -7.15 -0.94
C GLU A 578 19.96 -7.57 -2.36
N LEU A 579 19.79 -8.86 -2.66
CA LEU A 579 19.79 -9.43 -3.99
C LEU A 579 18.39 -9.97 -4.28
N ASN A 580 17.86 -9.65 -5.45
CA ASN A 580 16.58 -10.21 -5.88
C ASN A 580 16.58 -10.61 -7.35
N VAL A 581 15.75 -11.58 -7.70
CA VAL A 581 15.55 -12.09 -9.05
C VAL A 581 14.06 -12.00 -9.37
N ASN A 582 13.76 -11.43 -10.53
CA ASN A 582 12.41 -11.30 -11.07
C ASN A 582 12.33 -12.02 -12.42
N ALA A 583 11.16 -12.59 -12.74
CA ALA A 583 10.82 -13.08 -14.07
C ALA A 583 9.87 -12.05 -14.72
N ASP A 584 10.38 -11.28 -15.68
CA ASP A 584 9.74 -10.05 -16.18
C ASP A 584 9.35 -9.11 -15.02
N GLU A 585 8.04 -8.86 -14.81
CA GLU A 585 7.51 -8.04 -13.71
C GLU A 585 7.07 -8.89 -12.50
N PHE A 586 7.39 -10.19 -12.45
CA PHE A 586 7.00 -11.07 -11.36
C PHE A 586 8.18 -11.31 -10.40
N PRO A 587 8.08 -10.94 -9.10
CA PRO A 587 9.14 -11.22 -8.14
C PRO A 587 9.23 -12.72 -7.87
N VAL A 588 10.42 -13.30 -7.99
CA VAL A 588 10.64 -14.75 -7.78
C VAL A 588 11.32 -15.01 -6.46
N PHE A 589 12.48 -14.39 -6.25
CA PHE A 589 13.30 -14.65 -5.08
C PHE A 589 14.04 -13.39 -4.62
N SER A 590 14.20 -13.25 -3.30
CA SER A 590 15.03 -12.21 -2.69
C SER A 590 15.77 -12.79 -1.49
N ILE A 591 17.03 -12.35 -1.30
CA ILE A 591 17.82 -12.59 -0.10
C ILE A 591 18.43 -11.26 0.32
N GLY A 592 18.45 -10.98 1.61
CA GLY A 592 19.05 -9.75 2.12
C GLY A 592 19.57 -9.87 3.54
N LEU A 593 20.34 -8.86 3.91
CA LEU A 593 20.93 -8.67 5.23
C LEU A 593 20.64 -7.25 5.71
N ASN A 594 20.03 -7.12 6.88
CA ASN A 594 19.93 -5.88 7.64
C ASN A 594 20.96 -5.90 8.77
N ASP A 595 21.96 -5.02 8.71
CA ASP A 595 22.88 -4.76 9.83
C ASP A 595 22.38 -3.54 10.61
N ILE A 596 21.82 -3.77 11.80
CA ILE A 596 21.14 -2.79 12.62
C ILE A 596 22.01 -2.43 13.82
N LYS A 597 22.31 -1.14 13.97
CA LYS A 597 23.09 -0.59 15.09
C LYS A 597 22.23 0.31 15.96
N ASN A 598 22.50 0.33 17.25
CA ASN A 598 21.76 1.08 18.28
C ASN A 598 20.26 0.76 18.24
N ILE A 599 19.93 -0.54 18.11
CA ILE A 599 18.51 -0.95 18.09
C ILE A 599 17.83 -0.45 19.36
N PHE A 600 16.71 0.25 19.21
CA PHE A 600 15.85 0.58 20.32
C PHE A 600 14.48 -0.04 20.13
N THR A 601 13.91 -0.53 21.22
CA THR A 601 12.60 -1.19 21.22
C THR A 601 11.96 -1.03 22.59
N THR A 602 10.68 -1.36 22.68
CA THR A 602 9.97 -1.43 23.96
C THR A 602 10.47 -2.59 24.77
N LEU A 603 10.83 -2.31 26.01
CA LEU A 603 11.23 -3.28 27.03
C LEU A 603 10.29 -3.22 28.20
N THR A 604 10.13 -4.34 28.88
CA THR A 604 9.39 -4.45 30.12
C THR A 604 10.35 -4.77 31.25
N TYR A 605 10.41 -3.90 32.25
CA TYR A 605 11.20 -4.11 33.45
C TYR A 605 10.30 -4.39 34.62
N SER A 606 10.74 -5.22 35.56
CA SER A 606 10.08 -5.48 36.83
C SER A 606 10.87 -4.84 37.98
N ARG A 607 10.22 -4.05 38.82
CA ARG A 607 10.76 -3.53 40.08
C ARG A 607 9.79 -3.87 41.22
N GLY A 608 10.11 -4.94 41.96
CA GLY A 608 9.15 -5.54 42.87
C GLY A 608 7.91 -6.02 42.14
N ASP A 609 6.75 -5.60 42.59
CA ASP A 609 5.46 -5.96 41.97
C ASP A 609 5.01 -5.02 40.86
N THR A 610 5.79 -3.96 40.57
CA THR A 610 5.46 -2.97 39.55
C THR A 610 6.23 -3.27 38.27
N LEU A 611 5.52 -3.23 37.13
CA LEU A 611 6.07 -3.30 35.79
C LEU A 611 6.12 -1.93 35.16
N PHE A 612 7.20 -1.62 34.50
CA PHE A 612 7.23 -0.48 33.59
C PHE A 612 7.76 -0.84 32.23
N ARG A 613 7.09 -0.32 31.21
CA ARG A 613 7.51 -0.46 29.83
C ARG A 613 8.18 0.83 29.39
N THR A 614 9.36 0.70 28.82
CA THR A 614 10.13 1.84 28.33
C THR A 614 10.82 1.48 27.01
N TYR A 615 11.47 2.46 26.41
CA TYR A 615 12.32 2.28 25.26
C TYR A 615 13.78 2.40 25.69
N ASP A 616 14.63 1.53 25.16
CA ASP A 616 16.07 1.62 25.40
C ASP A 616 16.88 1.17 24.21
N ASN A 617 18.14 1.67 24.11
CA ASN A 617 19.09 1.26 23.09
C ASN A 617 19.86 0.03 23.58
N LEU A 618 19.61 -1.11 22.97
CA LEU A 618 20.03 -2.40 23.52
C LEU A 618 21.30 -2.98 22.86
N GLY A 619 21.69 -2.51 21.66
CA GLY A 619 22.85 -3.05 20.99
C GLY A 619 22.69 -3.19 19.47
N THR A 620 23.03 -4.33 18.94
CA THR A 620 23.03 -4.61 17.49
C THR A 620 22.17 -5.81 17.14
N ASN A 621 21.61 -5.81 15.93
CA ASN A 621 20.89 -6.96 15.37
C ASN A 621 21.29 -7.17 13.91
N LYS A 622 21.62 -8.40 13.54
CA LYS A 622 21.82 -8.82 12.15
C LYS A 622 20.66 -9.70 11.74
N GLU A 623 19.88 -9.23 10.76
CA GLU A 623 18.72 -9.94 10.23
C GLU A 623 19.02 -10.42 8.81
N ILE A 624 19.08 -11.72 8.60
CA ILE A 624 19.09 -12.33 7.27
C ILE A 624 17.65 -12.68 6.92
N TYR A 625 17.19 -12.26 5.75
CA TYR A 625 15.87 -12.64 5.26
C TYR A 625 15.96 -13.26 3.87
N MET A 626 15.08 -14.24 3.63
CA MET A 626 14.87 -14.89 2.34
C MET A 626 13.39 -14.85 2.03
N ARG A 627 13.03 -14.54 0.80
CA ARG A 627 11.64 -14.51 0.35
C ARG A 627 11.53 -15.16 -1.02
N ALA A 628 10.58 -16.06 -1.17
CA ALA A 628 10.22 -16.66 -2.45
C ALA A 628 8.75 -16.38 -2.77
N VAL A 629 8.46 -16.15 -4.04
CA VAL A 629 7.11 -15.96 -4.57
C VAL A 629 6.89 -16.99 -5.67
N ILE A 630 5.81 -17.73 -5.55
CA ILE A 630 5.39 -18.74 -6.53
C ILE A 630 3.97 -18.40 -6.95
N GLY A 631 3.64 -18.60 -8.22
CA GLY A 631 2.28 -18.35 -8.68
C GLY A 631 2.05 -18.73 -10.12
N ILE A 632 0.78 -18.90 -10.44
CA ILE A 632 0.30 -18.96 -11.81
C ILE A 632 -0.25 -17.57 -12.15
N PRO A 633 0.23 -16.92 -13.21
CA PRO A 633 -0.27 -15.61 -13.63
C PRO A 633 -1.76 -15.68 -13.94
N PRO A 634 -2.48 -14.53 -13.87
CA PRO A 634 -3.93 -14.48 -14.07
C PRO A 634 -4.36 -15.13 -15.39
N GLY A 635 -4.96 -16.30 -15.31
CA GLY A 635 -5.59 -17.00 -16.41
C GLY A 635 -7.06 -16.63 -16.59
N LYS A 636 -7.77 -17.28 -17.55
CA LYS A 636 -9.21 -17.02 -17.78
C LYS A 636 -10.09 -17.42 -16.58
N LYS A 637 -9.74 -18.48 -15.84
CA LYS A 637 -10.57 -19.03 -14.77
C LYS A 637 -9.91 -19.07 -13.41
N TYR A 638 -8.62 -19.33 -13.33
CA TYR A 638 -7.91 -19.55 -12.06
C TYR A 638 -6.55 -18.87 -12.05
N PHE A 639 -6.16 -18.35 -10.90
CA PHE A 639 -4.79 -17.97 -10.58
C PHE A 639 -4.55 -18.07 -9.06
N PHE A 640 -3.29 -18.22 -8.67
CA PHE A 640 -2.86 -18.14 -7.29
C PHE A 640 -1.50 -17.47 -7.15
N TYR A 641 -1.22 -16.98 -5.96
CA TYR A 641 0.08 -16.55 -5.49
C TYR A 641 0.35 -17.14 -4.12
N ALA A 642 1.55 -17.69 -3.94
CA ALA A 642 2.07 -18.07 -2.65
C ALA A 642 3.35 -17.28 -2.40
N VAL A 643 3.47 -16.68 -1.22
CA VAL A 643 4.66 -15.97 -0.77
C VAL A 643 5.13 -16.65 0.50
N THR A 644 6.39 -17.02 0.56
CA THR A 644 7.06 -17.49 1.78
C THR A 644 8.22 -16.58 2.11
N GLN A 645 8.40 -16.29 3.38
CA GLN A 645 9.50 -15.47 3.89
C GLN A 645 10.05 -16.11 5.15
N MET A 646 11.37 -16.23 5.21
CA MET A 646 12.13 -16.65 6.38
C MET A 646 12.99 -15.47 6.84
N ASN A 647 12.98 -15.18 8.15
CA ASN A 647 13.84 -14.19 8.78
C ASN A 647 14.66 -14.87 9.87
N ILE A 648 15.97 -14.64 9.89
CA ILE A 648 16.90 -15.10 10.91
C ILE A 648 17.45 -13.87 11.62
N MET A 649 17.16 -13.76 12.91
CA MET A 649 17.59 -12.63 13.76
C MET A 649 18.73 -13.06 14.67
N ASN A 650 19.81 -12.28 14.69
CA ASN A 650 20.97 -12.45 15.56
C ASN A 650 21.18 -11.15 16.34
N TYR A 651 20.61 -11.08 17.51
CA TYR A 651 20.71 -9.94 18.40
C TYR A 651 21.87 -10.12 19.39
N LYS A 652 22.62 -9.04 19.62
CA LYS A 652 23.68 -8.96 20.63
C LYS A 652 23.63 -7.59 21.33
N GLY A 653 23.52 -7.59 22.64
CA GLY A 653 23.44 -6.36 23.39
C GLY A 653 23.38 -6.58 24.90
N GLN A 654 22.71 -5.65 25.59
CA GLN A 654 22.51 -5.68 27.05
C GLN A 654 21.02 -5.50 27.36
N TYR A 655 20.58 -6.11 28.45
CA TYR A 655 19.26 -5.91 29.03
C TYR A 655 19.45 -5.70 30.53
N ASP A 656 19.05 -4.54 31.05
CA ASP A 656 19.24 -4.16 32.47
C ASP A 656 20.70 -4.34 32.94
N GLY A 657 21.67 -3.93 32.11
CA GLY A 657 23.10 -4.08 32.38
C GLY A 657 23.68 -5.50 32.21
N VAL A 658 22.84 -6.51 31.94
CA VAL A 658 23.26 -7.90 31.74
C VAL A 658 23.43 -8.19 30.24
N PRO A 659 24.55 -8.80 29.80
CA PRO A 659 24.72 -9.25 28.43
C PRO A 659 23.56 -10.16 27.99
N PHE A 660 22.95 -9.84 26.86
CA PHE A 660 21.81 -10.55 26.32
C PHE A 660 22.02 -10.88 24.82
N THR A 661 21.91 -12.13 24.48
CA THR A 661 21.97 -12.60 23.08
C THR A 661 20.69 -13.35 22.75
N PHE A 662 20.23 -13.14 21.52
CA PHE A 662 18.98 -13.74 21.06
C PHE A 662 19.13 -14.22 19.61
N HIS A 663 18.85 -15.48 19.35
CA HIS A 663 18.87 -16.07 18.02
C HIS A 663 17.54 -16.74 17.74
N LYS A 664 16.82 -16.28 16.70
CA LYS A 664 15.53 -16.85 16.31
C LYS A 664 15.35 -16.80 14.80
N SER A 665 14.67 -17.83 14.31
CA SER A 665 14.19 -17.93 12.92
C SER A 665 12.68 -17.89 12.89
N SER A 666 12.10 -17.07 12.03
CA SER A 666 10.67 -16.93 11.83
C SER A 666 10.29 -17.20 10.39
N PHE A 667 9.09 -17.76 10.20
CA PHE A 667 8.53 -18.06 8.89
C PHE A 667 7.17 -17.40 8.73
N THR A 668 6.94 -16.84 7.55
CA THR A 668 5.64 -16.31 7.13
C THR A 668 5.27 -16.97 5.82
N PHE A 669 4.06 -17.46 5.75
CA PHE A 669 3.45 -17.99 4.54
C PHE A 669 2.18 -17.24 4.24
N PHE A 670 1.97 -16.91 2.98
CA PHE A 670 0.76 -16.26 2.47
C PHE A 670 0.32 -16.96 1.18
N LEU A 671 -0.98 -17.25 1.05
CA LEU A 671 -1.57 -17.84 -0.13
C LEU A 671 -2.84 -17.06 -0.51
N PHE A 672 -2.87 -16.58 -1.74
CA PHE A 672 -4.06 -16.02 -2.37
C PHE A 672 -4.47 -16.87 -3.56
N GLN A 673 -5.74 -17.25 -3.60
CA GLN A 673 -6.33 -17.98 -4.71
C GLN A 673 -7.56 -17.22 -5.23
N ASN A 674 -7.75 -17.25 -6.53
CA ASN A 674 -8.90 -16.65 -7.16
C ASN A 674 -9.41 -17.57 -8.28
N TYR A 675 -10.66 -18.00 -8.15
CA TYR A 675 -11.34 -18.85 -9.11
C TYR A 675 -12.58 -18.16 -9.68
N LYS A 676 -12.70 -18.18 -11.01
CA LYS A 676 -13.82 -17.58 -11.76
C LYS A 676 -14.59 -18.65 -12.51
N PRO A 677 -15.54 -19.33 -11.86
CA PRO A 677 -16.34 -20.36 -12.53
C PRO A 677 -17.16 -19.77 -13.69
N THR A 678 -17.62 -18.52 -13.56
CA THR A 678 -18.35 -17.81 -14.61
C THR A 678 -17.80 -16.40 -14.85
N LYS A 679 -18.26 -15.71 -15.90
CA LYS A 679 -17.87 -14.31 -16.19
C LYS A 679 -18.35 -13.32 -15.12
N THR A 680 -19.28 -13.72 -14.26
CA THR A 680 -19.92 -12.86 -13.24
C THR A 680 -19.71 -13.33 -11.81
N LEU A 681 -19.11 -14.50 -11.58
CA LEU A 681 -18.82 -15.02 -10.25
C LEU A 681 -17.33 -15.17 -10.07
N THR A 682 -16.82 -14.62 -8.98
CA THR A 682 -15.42 -14.75 -8.55
C THR A 682 -15.42 -15.28 -7.11
N LEU A 683 -14.67 -16.34 -6.88
CA LEU A 683 -14.41 -16.92 -5.56
C LEU A 683 -12.96 -16.67 -5.20
N SER A 684 -12.69 -16.17 -4.00
CA SER A 684 -11.33 -15.87 -3.54
C SER A 684 -11.09 -16.53 -2.19
N LEU A 685 -9.91 -17.10 -2.02
CA LEU A 685 -9.41 -17.63 -0.76
C LEU A 685 -8.12 -16.89 -0.42
N ASN A 686 -8.07 -16.34 0.79
CA ASN A 686 -6.87 -15.77 1.39
C ASN A 686 -6.48 -16.60 2.60
N SER A 687 -5.23 -17.00 2.71
CA SER A 687 -4.70 -17.59 3.93
C SER A 687 -3.31 -17.06 4.24
N PHE A 688 -3.02 -16.94 5.52
CA PHE A 688 -1.68 -16.66 6.00
C PHE A 688 -1.37 -17.52 7.21
N MET A 689 -0.08 -17.81 7.42
CA MET A 689 0.44 -18.49 8.59
C MET A 689 1.76 -17.86 8.99
N ARG A 690 1.97 -17.65 10.28
CA ARG A 690 3.20 -17.14 10.87
C ARG A 690 3.68 -18.09 11.95
N VAL A 691 4.96 -18.42 11.89
CA VAL A 691 5.57 -19.39 12.82
C VAL A 691 6.81 -18.74 13.42
N ASN A 692 6.97 -18.86 14.74
CA ASN A 692 8.10 -18.34 15.51
C ASN A 692 8.38 -16.86 15.28
N THR A 693 7.34 -16.07 15.07
CA THR A 693 7.47 -14.61 14.86
C THR A 693 7.95 -13.94 16.14
N VAL A 694 8.92 -13.04 16.01
CA VAL A 694 9.41 -12.23 17.13
C VAL A 694 9.19 -10.77 16.80
N ILE A 695 8.49 -10.07 17.69
CA ILE A 695 8.26 -8.63 17.60
C ILE A 695 8.59 -8.03 18.98
N ASN A 696 9.51 -7.07 19.04
CA ASN A 696 9.90 -6.40 20.30
C ASN A 696 10.28 -7.38 21.43
N PHE A 697 10.98 -8.49 21.08
CA PHE A 697 11.30 -9.60 22.00
C PHE A 697 10.09 -10.39 22.54
N PHE A 698 8.90 -10.16 22.02
CA PHE A 698 7.75 -11.04 22.21
C PHE A 698 7.86 -12.19 21.20
N GLU A 699 7.95 -13.41 21.69
CA GLU A 699 7.89 -14.60 20.88
C GLU A 699 6.42 -14.97 20.66
N LEU A 700 5.94 -14.86 19.43
CA LEU A 700 4.56 -15.23 19.09
C LEU A 700 4.48 -16.71 18.71
N LYS A 701 3.55 -17.44 19.33
CA LYS A 701 3.22 -18.82 18.95
C LYS A 701 2.66 -18.82 17.51
N PRO A 702 2.74 -19.96 16.80
CA PRO A 702 2.17 -20.07 15.46
C PRO A 702 0.71 -19.61 15.42
N TYR A 703 0.38 -18.73 14.48
CA TYR A 703 -0.98 -18.24 14.23
C TYR A 703 -1.20 -17.98 12.76
N GLY A 704 -2.45 -17.94 12.36
CA GLY A 704 -2.81 -17.70 10.98
C GLY A 704 -4.30 -17.51 10.80
N GLY A 705 -4.74 -17.30 9.59
CA GLY A 705 -6.16 -17.13 9.28
C GLY A 705 -6.48 -17.57 7.86
N ILE A 706 -7.68 -18.07 7.67
CA ILE A 706 -8.26 -18.40 6.37
C ILE A 706 -9.53 -17.59 6.20
N SER A 707 -9.62 -16.86 5.09
CA SER A 707 -10.79 -16.06 4.72
C SER A 707 -11.25 -16.41 3.32
N PHE A 708 -12.55 -16.51 3.14
CA PHE A 708 -13.19 -16.82 1.87
C PHE A 708 -14.11 -15.67 1.46
N SER A 709 -14.16 -15.35 0.16
CA SER A 709 -15.14 -14.42 -0.39
C SER A 709 -15.69 -14.86 -1.73
N GLY A 710 -16.99 -14.64 -1.92
CA GLY A 710 -17.71 -14.80 -3.18
C GLY A 710 -18.20 -13.46 -3.68
N ASN A 711 -17.84 -13.05 -4.89
CA ASN A 711 -18.30 -11.82 -5.53
C ASN A 711 -19.11 -12.15 -6.78
N LYS A 712 -20.39 -11.82 -6.76
CA LYS A 712 -21.31 -11.99 -7.88
C LYS A 712 -21.65 -10.63 -8.49
N SER A 713 -21.31 -10.44 -9.76
CA SER A 713 -21.72 -9.26 -10.54
C SER A 713 -23.08 -9.51 -11.17
N ILE A 714 -24.02 -8.59 -10.97
CA ILE A 714 -25.38 -8.58 -11.50
C ILE A 714 -25.67 -7.25 -12.23
N LEU A 715 -26.87 -7.06 -12.79
CA LEU A 715 -27.27 -5.84 -13.49
C LEU A 715 -26.24 -5.41 -14.57
N ASN A 716 -25.88 -6.32 -15.47
CA ASN A 716 -24.87 -6.07 -16.50
C ASN A 716 -23.54 -5.58 -15.93
N LYS A 717 -23.11 -6.16 -14.79
CA LYS A 717 -21.90 -5.83 -14.03
C LYS A 717 -21.89 -4.44 -13.38
N LYS A 718 -23.04 -3.77 -13.32
CA LYS A 718 -23.16 -2.50 -12.58
C LYS A 718 -23.23 -2.71 -11.07
N MET A 719 -23.76 -3.84 -10.60
CA MET A 719 -23.89 -4.16 -9.19
C MET A 719 -23.07 -5.40 -8.82
N ASN A 720 -22.35 -5.35 -7.71
CA ASN A 720 -21.63 -6.46 -7.11
C ASN A 720 -22.23 -6.80 -5.76
N VAL A 721 -22.52 -8.08 -5.56
CA VAL A 721 -22.91 -8.66 -4.27
C VAL A 721 -21.72 -9.47 -3.78
N ILE A 722 -21.19 -9.12 -2.63
CA ILE A 722 -20.00 -9.74 -2.05
C ILE A 722 -20.38 -10.38 -0.72
N LEU A 723 -20.14 -11.68 -0.60
CA LEU A 723 -20.24 -12.43 0.65
C LEU A 723 -18.83 -12.76 1.12
N THR A 724 -18.54 -12.59 2.41
CA THR A 724 -17.22 -12.81 2.98
C THR A 724 -17.33 -13.56 4.29
N VAL A 725 -16.43 -14.50 4.53
CA VAL A 725 -16.20 -15.16 5.82
C VAL A 725 -14.73 -14.98 6.18
N ASN A 726 -14.45 -14.24 7.23
CA ASN A 726 -13.10 -14.01 7.74
C ASN A 726 -12.78 -14.96 8.87
N ASP A 727 -11.48 -15.36 8.96
CA ASP A 727 -10.94 -16.22 10.03
C ASP A 727 -11.82 -17.43 10.33
N ILE A 728 -12.11 -18.23 9.29
CA ILE A 728 -13.05 -19.37 9.34
C ILE A 728 -12.71 -20.33 10.48
N LEU A 729 -11.41 -20.61 10.69
CA LEU A 729 -10.92 -21.55 11.69
C LEU A 729 -10.73 -20.94 13.08
N ARG A 730 -10.92 -19.61 13.25
CA ARG A 730 -10.65 -18.87 14.50
C ARG A 730 -9.21 -19.04 15.00
N THR A 731 -8.25 -19.08 14.08
CA THR A 731 -6.82 -19.29 14.37
C THR A 731 -5.99 -18.01 14.37
N ASN A 732 -6.58 -16.86 14.04
CA ASN A 732 -5.90 -15.56 14.13
C ASN A 732 -5.91 -15.04 15.57
N LYS A 733 -5.17 -15.76 16.44
CA LYS A 733 -5.02 -15.49 17.87
C LYS A 733 -3.54 -15.27 18.18
N ASN A 734 -3.17 -14.10 18.66
CA ASN A 734 -1.80 -13.76 19.02
C ASN A 734 -1.47 -14.26 20.42
N SER A 735 -0.96 -15.48 20.54
CA SER A 735 -0.41 -16.00 21.79
C SER A 735 1.08 -15.67 21.86
N PHE A 736 1.54 -15.14 22.98
CA PHE A 736 2.91 -14.64 23.15
C PHE A 736 3.60 -15.26 24.35
N VAL A 737 4.92 -15.29 24.30
CA VAL A 737 5.82 -15.55 25.41
C VAL A 737 6.87 -14.45 25.45
N ILE A 738 7.13 -13.91 26.62
CA ILE A 738 8.22 -12.98 26.90
C ILE A 738 9.18 -13.72 27.82
N ASN A 739 10.42 -13.88 27.38
CA ASN A 739 11.46 -14.52 28.16
C ASN A 739 12.70 -13.61 28.17
N GLN A 740 12.73 -12.70 29.14
CA GLN A 740 13.79 -11.74 29.35
C GLN A 740 14.50 -12.06 30.68
N PRO A 741 15.76 -11.65 30.91
CA PRO A 741 16.53 -12.04 32.09
C PRO A 741 15.83 -11.81 33.43
N ASN A 742 15.06 -10.74 33.56
CA ASN A 742 14.37 -10.36 34.80
C ASN A 742 12.84 -10.35 34.68
N PHE A 743 12.29 -10.85 33.56
CA PHE A 743 10.86 -10.80 33.31
C PHE A 743 10.40 -11.93 32.42
N VAL A 744 9.51 -12.78 32.94
CA VAL A 744 8.88 -13.84 32.20
C VAL A 744 7.37 -13.64 32.19
N ALA A 745 6.76 -13.74 31.03
CA ALA A 745 5.31 -13.69 30.88
C ALA A 745 4.84 -14.55 29.70
N ASP A 746 3.63 -15.04 29.80
CA ASP A 746 2.92 -15.68 28.69
C ASP A 746 1.48 -15.20 28.63
N GLY A 747 0.86 -15.31 27.49
CA GLY A 747 -0.51 -14.88 27.33
C GLY A 747 -1.01 -14.94 25.90
N TYR A 748 -2.17 -14.35 25.71
CA TYR A 748 -2.73 -14.16 24.38
C TYR A 748 -3.52 -12.86 24.27
N ARG A 749 -3.63 -12.39 23.04
CA ARG A 749 -4.49 -11.29 22.64
C ARG A 749 -5.36 -11.78 21.47
N PHE A 750 -6.65 -11.63 21.60
CA PHE A 750 -7.62 -12.12 20.62
C PHE A 750 -8.66 -11.07 20.31
N TYR A 751 -8.80 -10.75 19.01
CA TYR A 751 -9.81 -9.83 18.50
C TYR A 751 -11.00 -10.59 17.92
N ASP A 752 -12.16 -9.90 17.80
CA ASP A 752 -13.33 -10.41 17.10
C ASP A 752 -13.08 -10.43 15.57
N ASN A 753 -12.21 -11.34 15.11
CA ASN A 753 -11.78 -11.46 13.72
C ASN A 753 -12.66 -12.39 12.89
N ARG A 754 -13.35 -13.37 13.54
CA ARG A 754 -14.23 -14.30 12.84
C ARG A 754 -15.57 -13.65 12.54
N ARG A 755 -15.74 -13.21 11.28
CA ARG A 755 -16.90 -12.43 10.84
C ARG A 755 -17.45 -12.93 9.52
N ILE A 756 -18.79 -12.89 9.41
CA ILE A 756 -19.50 -13.04 8.15
C ILE A 756 -19.93 -11.66 7.70
N GLY A 757 -19.75 -11.34 6.42
CA GLY A 757 -20.08 -10.04 5.87
C GLY A 757 -20.80 -10.12 4.55
N ILE A 758 -21.66 -9.14 4.32
CA ILE A 758 -22.29 -8.86 3.04
C ILE A 758 -21.99 -7.43 2.62
N ALA A 759 -21.60 -7.24 1.36
CA ALA A 759 -21.46 -5.91 0.79
C ALA A 759 -22.15 -5.83 -0.57
N LEU A 760 -22.83 -4.71 -0.79
CA LEU A 760 -23.48 -4.36 -2.04
C LEU A 760 -22.78 -3.14 -2.61
N LYS A 761 -22.31 -3.21 -3.85
CA LYS A 761 -21.66 -2.10 -4.52
C LYS A 761 -22.29 -1.85 -5.89
N TYR A 762 -22.86 -0.66 -6.07
CA TYR A 762 -23.42 -0.22 -7.35
C TYR A 762 -22.48 0.79 -8.01
N ASN A 763 -22.11 0.54 -9.27
CA ASN A 763 -21.26 1.42 -10.06
C ASN A 763 -22.11 2.10 -11.14
N PHE A 764 -21.92 3.41 -11.32
CA PHE A 764 -22.61 4.22 -12.31
C PHE A 764 -21.63 5.05 -13.17
N GLY A 765 -22.10 5.59 -14.29
CA GLY A 765 -21.33 6.41 -15.22
C GLY A 765 -20.82 5.65 -16.44
N LEU A 766 -19.99 6.30 -17.24
CA LEU A 766 -19.48 5.78 -18.49
C LEU A 766 -18.56 4.56 -18.28
N LYS A 767 -18.58 3.62 -19.24
CA LYS A 767 -17.67 2.46 -19.24
C LYS A 767 -16.21 2.92 -19.21
N PRO A 768 -15.31 2.19 -18.51
CA PRO A 768 -13.91 2.57 -18.49
C PRO A 768 -13.33 2.52 -19.90
N ARG A 769 -12.81 3.65 -20.39
CA ARG A 769 -11.85 3.66 -21.49
C ARG A 769 -10.50 3.21 -20.89
N ALA A 770 -9.74 2.40 -21.63
CA ALA A 770 -8.43 1.91 -21.17
C ALA A 770 -7.61 3.06 -20.55
N GLU A 771 -7.12 2.85 -19.36
CA GLU A 771 -6.39 3.85 -18.57
C GLU A 771 -5.21 4.39 -19.38
N LYS A 772 -5.26 5.67 -19.79
CA LYS A 772 -4.03 6.46 -19.87
C LYS A 772 -3.62 6.74 -18.43
N ARG A 773 -2.63 6.03 -17.96
CA ARG A 773 -2.03 6.22 -16.64
C ARG A 773 -1.52 7.67 -16.52
N GLN A 774 -2.24 8.51 -15.78
CA GLN A 774 -1.76 9.77 -15.22
C GLN A 774 -1.94 9.68 -13.70
N GLY A 775 -1.06 8.92 -13.07
CA GLY A 775 -0.77 9.03 -11.66
C GLY A 775 0.52 9.85 -11.50
N PHE A 776 0.90 10.20 -10.28
CA PHE A 776 2.27 10.53 -9.95
C PHE A 776 3.13 9.29 -10.32
N GLU A 777 3.44 9.18 -11.60
CA GLU A 777 4.36 8.19 -12.08
C GLU A 777 5.76 8.68 -11.74
N ILE A 778 6.44 7.93 -10.89
CA ILE A 778 7.89 7.83 -10.99
C ILE A 778 8.15 7.46 -12.46
N PRO A 779 8.94 8.23 -13.20
CA PRO A 779 9.09 8.05 -14.64
C PRO A 779 9.42 6.60 -14.95
N GLN A 780 8.62 5.94 -15.79
CA GLN A 780 8.99 4.65 -16.36
C GLN A 780 10.27 4.84 -17.16
N GLU A 781 11.31 4.11 -16.81
CA GLU A 781 12.49 4.01 -17.65
C GLU A 781 12.07 3.37 -19.00
N ILE A 782 12.38 4.09 -20.07
CA ILE A 782 12.13 3.66 -21.44
C ILE A 782 13.00 2.45 -21.73
N ASN A 783 12.39 1.39 -22.25
CA ASN A 783 13.08 0.23 -22.85
C ASN A 783 14.08 0.62 -23.92
#